data_a7cdca7d509b56bce287cff0a2a9c365
#
_entry.id   a7cdca7d509b56bce287cff0a2a9c365
#
_cell.length_a   1.000
_cell.length_b   1.000
_cell.length_c   1.000
_cell.angle_alpha   90.00
_cell.angle_beta   90.00
_cell.angle_gamma   90.00
#
_symmetry.space_group_name_H-M   'P 1'
#
loop_
_entity.id
_entity.type
_entity.pdbx_description
1 polymer ?
#
loop_
_entity_poly.entity_id
_entity_poly.type
_entity_poly.pdbx_seq_one_letter_code
_entity_poly.pdbx_strand_id
1 'polypeptide(L)'
;MRIALVGNPNCGKTTMFNDLTGAYQYVGNWPGVTVEKKTGKLLKHKDIEVVDLPGIYSLSPYTLEEVITRDYIKDEAPDVIINIVDATNLERNLYLTSQVLEMNVPTVIALNMMDMIDKGGTKIDVKALEDKLGVDVVPTAAVRGKGLNDLISKAIEVGHLKKLPKKELFADDVEEALKGIAEATGLDYDSERYTIIKIFERDEKILNKINLSSKVHINVEEIIKACEEKEDDDSESIITSERYINIQKDMKGIVKKPSEKKLSLSDKIDKVVTNRFLAIPIFLAIMWFIYYVSISTLGDYCIGFIESVFGKIGDFLTTKLPEIGASEVVTSLVNDGIVQPIGSIFTFVPQLMMLFFFLSLLEDSGYMARVAFIMDKLFRKFGLSGKSFIPMLIGTGCSIPGVMATRTIESDADRRMTILLTPFIPCGAKLPIFAMFITLIFNGAPWIAPMIYLISIVVVIIAGIILKRTNRFKGDPAPFVMELPPYRIPTFKNVVIHMWEKGKSFIIKAGTVILLACLTLWFLQSFNFRLEFLGDAIEESMLAKIGSALRYIFVPLGFGDSWAPAVASITGLVAKEVVVATFATVGSKVPIYFSYVSAFAFIIFTMFAAPCFAAIGAMRRELGNAKDTLFTVGFQTGLAYVLALIVNQVGNLIFKGTKFTEKILLDYASAEEASEAVDVQGNLILYVLAGLVVVAIVGALYARFKQRQKYKKVV
;
A
#
# COMPACT_ATOMS: atom_id res chain seq x y z
N MET A 1 -12.04 -31.06 -24.18
CA MET A 1 -12.97 -30.12 -23.54
C MET A 1 -12.22 -29.29 -22.52
N ARG A 2 -12.38 -27.95 -22.52
CA ARG A 2 -11.76 -27.03 -21.55
C ARG A 2 -12.81 -26.41 -20.63
N ILE A 3 -12.59 -26.54 -19.32
CA ILE A 3 -13.45 -25.96 -18.29
C ILE A 3 -12.70 -24.80 -17.64
N ALA A 4 -13.28 -23.63 -17.59
CA ALA A 4 -12.72 -22.49 -16.86
C ALA A 4 -13.40 -22.31 -15.49
N LEU A 5 -12.64 -22.18 -14.42
CA LEU A 5 -13.15 -21.82 -13.10
C LEU A 5 -13.07 -20.31 -12.91
N VAL A 6 -14.23 -19.70 -12.68
CA VAL A 6 -14.37 -18.25 -12.40
C VAL A 6 -15.04 -18.07 -11.05
N GLY A 7 -14.71 -17.03 -10.32
CA GLY A 7 -15.36 -16.70 -9.07
C GLY A 7 -14.64 -15.61 -8.28
N ASN A 8 -15.33 -15.08 -7.29
CA ASN A 8 -14.80 -14.05 -6.44
C ASN A 8 -13.61 -14.56 -5.60
N PRO A 9 -12.71 -13.69 -5.14
CA PRO A 9 -11.74 -14.07 -4.13
C PRO A 9 -12.43 -14.68 -2.90
N ASN A 10 -11.84 -15.74 -2.34
CA ASN A 10 -12.33 -16.47 -1.17
C ASN A 10 -13.65 -17.25 -1.33
N CYS A 11 -14.23 -17.38 -2.52
CA CYS A 11 -15.41 -18.23 -2.77
C CYS A 11 -15.13 -19.74 -2.71
N GLY A 12 -13.87 -20.16 -2.49
CA GLY A 12 -13.44 -21.57 -2.45
C GLY A 12 -12.94 -22.12 -3.78
N LYS A 13 -12.60 -21.26 -4.75
CA LYS A 13 -12.15 -21.61 -6.12
C LYS A 13 -10.92 -22.53 -6.10
N THR A 14 -9.84 -22.14 -5.41
CA THR A 14 -8.61 -22.94 -5.32
C THR A 14 -8.84 -24.29 -4.61
N THR A 15 -9.70 -24.36 -3.60
CA THR A 15 -10.08 -25.62 -2.94
C THR A 15 -10.78 -26.54 -3.94
N MET A 16 -11.75 -26.01 -4.69
CA MET A 16 -12.48 -26.77 -5.69
C MET A 16 -11.54 -27.23 -6.82
N PHE A 17 -10.65 -26.38 -7.32
CA PHE A 17 -9.65 -26.74 -8.33
C PHE A 17 -8.77 -27.91 -7.88
N ASN A 18 -8.25 -27.85 -6.63
CA ASN A 18 -7.41 -28.89 -6.05
C ASN A 18 -8.16 -30.22 -5.92
N ASP A 19 -9.42 -30.19 -5.50
CA ASP A 19 -10.24 -31.40 -5.37
C ASP A 19 -10.58 -32.01 -6.72
N LEU A 20 -10.78 -31.20 -7.75
CA LEU A 20 -11.09 -31.65 -9.11
C LEU A 20 -9.88 -32.24 -9.85
N THR A 21 -8.68 -31.65 -9.65
CA THR A 21 -7.47 -31.98 -10.40
C THR A 21 -6.47 -32.85 -9.62
N GLY A 22 -6.53 -32.86 -8.30
CA GLY A 22 -5.61 -33.62 -7.44
C GLY A 22 -4.14 -33.19 -7.65
N ALA A 23 -3.25 -34.20 -7.81
CA ALA A 23 -1.81 -33.98 -8.01
C ALA A 23 -1.42 -33.63 -9.47
N TYR A 24 -2.35 -33.64 -10.39
CA TYR A 24 -2.10 -33.40 -11.82
C TYR A 24 -2.27 -31.94 -12.18
N GLN A 25 -1.47 -31.06 -11.58
CA GLN A 25 -1.51 -29.62 -11.79
C GLN A 25 -0.24 -29.13 -12.46
N TYR A 26 -0.39 -28.16 -13.34
CA TYR A 26 0.71 -27.37 -13.88
C TYR A 26 0.56 -25.93 -13.41
N VAL A 27 1.62 -25.41 -12.81
CA VAL A 27 1.68 -24.02 -12.33
C VAL A 27 2.71 -23.27 -13.15
N GLY A 28 2.30 -22.18 -13.75
CA GLY A 28 3.14 -21.27 -14.53
C GLY A 28 2.65 -19.84 -14.35
N ASN A 29 3.12 -18.93 -15.18
CA ASN A 29 2.59 -17.56 -15.23
C ASN A 29 1.80 -17.34 -16.51
N TRP A 30 0.82 -16.45 -16.47
CA TRP A 30 0.17 -15.98 -17.68
C TRP A 30 1.18 -15.27 -18.58
N PRO A 31 1.08 -15.39 -19.93
CA PRO A 31 2.04 -14.80 -20.84
C PRO A 31 2.24 -13.29 -20.61
N GLY A 32 3.49 -12.88 -20.41
CA GLY A 32 3.86 -11.47 -20.27
C GLY A 32 3.58 -10.81 -18.90
N VAL A 33 3.09 -11.58 -17.91
CA VAL A 33 2.72 -11.06 -16.61
C VAL A 33 3.15 -11.97 -15.45
N THR A 34 3.14 -11.46 -14.23
CA THR A 34 3.54 -12.19 -13.01
C THR A 34 2.38 -12.92 -12.31
N VAL A 35 1.21 -12.97 -12.92
CA VAL A 35 0.03 -13.65 -12.38
C VAL A 35 0.14 -15.14 -12.63
N GLU A 36 -0.09 -15.96 -11.59
CA GLU A 36 -0.04 -17.42 -11.70
C GLU A 36 -1.17 -17.96 -12.57
N LYS A 37 -0.81 -18.87 -13.49
CA LYS A 37 -1.73 -19.69 -14.27
C LYS A 37 -1.69 -21.11 -13.74
N LYS A 38 -2.84 -21.65 -13.31
CA LYS A 38 -2.97 -23.04 -12.86
C LYS A 38 -3.87 -23.79 -13.83
N THR A 39 -3.35 -24.89 -14.37
CA THR A 39 -4.12 -25.80 -15.20
C THR A 39 -3.96 -27.23 -14.68
N GLY A 40 -4.98 -28.05 -14.87
CA GLY A 40 -4.95 -29.41 -14.41
C GLY A 40 -5.88 -30.29 -15.25
N LYS A 41 -5.67 -31.60 -15.20
CA LYS A 41 -6.57 -32.57 -15.80
C LYS A 41 -7.56 -33.09 -14.77
N LEU A 42 -8.81 -33.23 -15.16
CA LEU A 42 -9.86 -33.73 -14.28
C LEU A 42 -9.54 -35.19 -13.84
N LEU A 43 -9.65 -35.50 -12.55
CA LEU A 43 -9.26 -36.80 -12.00
C LEU A 43 -9.93 -38.00 -12.70
N LYS A 44 -11.23 -37.88 -13.01
CA LYS A 44 -12.03 -38.96 -13.63
C LYS A 44 -12.11 -38.90 -15.15
N HIS A 45 -11.76 -37.76 -15.76
CA HIS A 45 -11.85 -37.51 -17.20
C HIS A 45 -10.57 -36.79 -17.65
N LYS A 46 -9.50 -37.55 -17.93
CA LYS A 46 -8.17 -37.03 -18.27
C LYS A 46 -8.10 -36.29 -19.61
N ASP A 47 -9.13 -36.37 -20.42
CA ASP A 47 -9.36 -35.64 -21.67
C ASP A 47 -9.91 -34.22 -21.44
N ILE A 48 -10.33 -33.92 -20.20
CA ILE A 48 -10.86 -32.59 -19.82
C ILE A 48 -9.78 -31.81 -19.08
N GLU A 49 -9.49 -30.63 -19.59
CA GLU A 49 -8.60 -29.66 -18.95
C GLU A 49 -9.40 -28.67 -18.13
N VAL A 50 -8.95 -28.40 -16.90
CA VAL A 50 -9.52 -27.40 -16.00
C VAL A 50 -8.50 -26.28 -15.83
N VAL A 51 -8.94 -25.04 -16.05
CA VAL A 51 -8.12 -23.83 -15.90
C VAL A 51 -8.64 -23.01 -14.74
N ASP A 52 -7.78 -22.74 -13.75
CA ASP A 52 -8.10 -21.87 -12.62
C ASP A 52 -7.78 -20.42 -13.01
N LEU A 53 -8.82 -19.61 -13.24
CA LEU A 53 -8.66 -18.20 -13.53
C LEU A 53 -8.45 -17.39 -12.24
N PRO A 54 -7.80 -16.23 -12.30
CA PRO A 54 -7.65 -15.38 -11.12
C PRO A 54 -8.98 -15.04 -10.44
N GLY A 55 -8.97 -14.89 -9.11
CA GLY A 55 -10.16 -14.46 -8.36
C GLY A 55 -10.43 -12.98 -8.60
N ILE A 56 -11.61 -12.66 -9.08
CA ILE A 56 -12.00 -11.30 -9.47
C ILE A 56 -13.37 -10.92 -8.91
N TYR A 57 -13.63 -9.63 -8.81
CA TYR A 57 -14.95 -9.13 -8.39
C TYR A 57 -15.79 -8.65 -9.56
N SER A 58 -15.17 -8.30 -10.68
CA SER A 58 -15.81 -7.86 -11.91
C SER A 58 -14.95 -8.19 -13.13
N LEU A 59 -15.51 -8.08 -14.32
CA LEU A 59 -14.79 -8.17 -15.60
C LEU A 59 -14.44 -6.76 -16.13
N SER A 60 -14.01 -5.88 -15.26
CA SER A 60 -13.64 -4.49 -15.56
C SER A 60 -12.17 -4.38 -15.96
N PRO A 61 -11.71 -3.27 -16.58
CA PRO A 61 -10.32 -3.11 -17.02
C PRO A 61 -9.35 -2.65 -15.91
N TYR A 62 -9.79 -2.64 -14.64
CA TYR A 62 -9.07 -1.97 -13.55
C TYR A 62 -7.90 -2.78 -12.98
N THR A 63 -8.02 -4.10 -12.89
CA THR A 63 -6.95 -4.97 -12.39
C THR A 63 -6.40 -5.87 -13.49
N LEU A 64 -5.15 -6.31 -13.32
CA LEU A 64 -4.52 -7.21 -14.27
C LEU A 64 -5.21 -8.57 -14.31
N GLU A 65 -5.66 -9.04 -13.14
CA GLU A 65 -6.40 -10.28 -12.96
C GLU A 65 -7.75 -10.25 -13.68
N GLU A 66 -8.47 -9.13 -13.62
CA GLU A 66 -9.75 -8.94 -14.32
C GLU A 66 -9.56 -8.95 -15.84
N VAL A 67 -8.50 -8.28 -16.32
CA VAL A 67 -8.15 -8.26 -17.75
C VAL A 67 -7.79 -9.66 -18.25
N ILE A 68 -6.96 -10.40 -17.51
CA ILE A 68 -6.56 -11.77 -17.86
C ILE A 68 -7.78 -12.68 -17.94
N THR A 69 -8.66 -12.63 -16.93
CA THR A 69 -9.86 -13.46 -16.89
C THR A 69 -10.80 -13.13 -18.06
N ARG A 70 -11.04 -11.85 -18.32
CA ARG A 70 -11.85 -11.38 -19.43
C ARG A 70 -11.30 -11.82 -20.79
N ASP A 71 -10.00 -11.56 -21.02
CA ASP A 71 -9.37 -11.86 -22.30
C ASP A 71 -9.31 -13.38 -22.51
N TYR A 72 -9.10 -14.19 -21.46
CA TYR A 72 -9.18 -15.64 -21.55
C TYR A 72 -10.56 -16.14 -21.98
N ILE A 73 -11.62 -15.64 -21.34
CA ILE A 73 -12.99 -16.07 -21.68
C ILE A 73 -13.34 -15.67 -23.12
N LYS A 74 -12.93 -14.47 -23.57
CA LYS A 74 -13.25 -13.95 -24.90
C LYS A 74 -12.37 -14.56 -26.00
N ASP A 75 -11.06 -14.61 -25.80
CA ASP A 75 -10.09 -14.94 -26.85
C ASP A 75 -9.83 -16.47 -26.93
N GLU A 76 -9.79 -17.17 -25.77
CA GLU A 76 -9.57 -18.62 -25.68
C GLU A 76 -10.87 -19.45 -25.71
N ALA A 77 -12.02 -18.83 -25.49
CA ALA A 77 -13.37 -19.38 -25.57
C ALA A 77 -13.47 -20.80 -24.96
N PRO A 78 -13.49 -20.95 -23.62
CA PRO A 78 -13.63 -22.25 -22.97
C PRO A 78 -14.97 -22.92 -23.37
N ASP A 79 -15.00 -24.25 -23.39
CA ASP A 79 -16.23 -25.00 -23.74
C ASP A 79 -17.34 -24.80 -22.71
N VAL A 80 -16.97 -24.60 -21.43
CA VAL A 80 -17.89 -24.30 -20.32
C VAL A 80 -17.19 -23.54 -19.21
N ILE A 81 -17.90 -22.64 -18.56
CA ILE A 81 -17.47 -21.93 -17.36
C ILE A 81 -18.17 -22.55 -16.15
N ILE A 82 -17.40 -22.88 -15.12
CA ILE A 82 -17.94 -23.13 -13.78
C ILE A 82 -17.73 -21.86 -12.97
N ASN A 83 -18.83 -21.11 -12.75
CA ASN A 83 -18.81 -19.90 -11.92
C ASN A 83 -19.08 -20.28 -10.47
N ILE A 84 -18.09 -20.07 -9.59
CA ILE A 84 -18.15 -20.42 -8.18
C ILE A 84 -18.67 -19.23 -7.38
N VAL A 85 -19.84 -19.42 -6.79
CA VAL A 85 -20.61 -18.41 -6.06
C VAL A 85 -20.63 -18.77 -4.57
N ASP A 86 -20.23 -17.86 -3.72
CA ASP A 86 -20.34 -18.01 -2.27
C ASP A 86 -21.79 -17.80 -1.82
N ALA A 87 -22.44 -18.85 -1.36
CA ALA A 87 -23.82 -18.81 -0.89
C ALA A 87 -24.02 -17.89 0.34
N THR A 88 -22.97 -17.63 1.12
CA THR A 88 -23.05 -16.77 2.30
C THR A 88 -23.13 -15.28 1.92
N ASN A 89 -22.64 -14.93 0.71
CA ASN A 89 -22.60 -13.57 0.15
C ASN A 89 -23.19 -13.54 -1.27
N LEU A 90 -24.35 -14.12 -1.45
CA LEU A 90 -24.94 -14.41 -2.75
C LEU A 90 -25.11 -13.15 -3.63
N GLU A 91 -25.76 -12.10 -3.11
CA GLU A 91 -26.05 -10.86 -3.85
C GLU A 91 -24.79 -10.25 -4.49
N ARG A 92 -23.70 -10.29 -3.78
CA ARG A 92 -22.44 -9.73 -4.27
C ARG A 92 -21.75 -10.62 -5.31
N ASN A 93 -21.78 -11.94 -5.10
CA ASN A 93 -21.17 -12.86 -6.05
C ASN A 93 -21.93 -12.88 -7.38
N LEU A 94 -23.23 -12.62 -7.33
CA LEU A 94 -24.06 -12.49 -8.53
C LEU A 94 -23.71 -11.29 -9.41
N TYR A 95 -23.01 -10.28 -8.88
CA TYR A 95 -22.52 -9.17 -9.71
C TYR A 95 -21.49 -9.63 -10.75
N LEU A 96 -20.53 -10.47 -10.36
CA LEU A 96 -19.60 -11.09 -11.31
C LEU A 96 -20.34 -12.10 -12.19
N THR A 97 -21.27 -12.86 -11.61
CA THR A 97 -22.09 -13.83 -12.35
C THR A 97 -22.83 -13.17 -13.50
N SER A 98 -23.50 -12.03 -13.29
CA SER A 98 -24.22 -11.31 -14.37
C SER A 98 -23.29 -10.98 -15.54
N GLN A 99 -22.08 -10.50 -15.25
CA GLN A 99 -21.09 -10.18 -16.28
C GLN A 99 -20.57 -11.42 -17.02
N VAL A 100 -20.39 -12.55 -16.31
CA VAL A 100 -20.00 -13.83 -16.94
C VAL A 100 -21.12 -14.34 -17.87
N LEU A 101 -22.36 -14.22 -17.47
CA LEU A 101 -23.52 -14.61 -18.30
C LEU A 101 -23.67 -13.71 -19.54
N GLU A 102 -23.35 -12.42 -19.44
CA GLU A 102 -23.31 -11.48 -20.57
C GLU A 102 -22.29 -11.85 -21.65
N MET A 103 -21.23 -12.61 -21.30
CA MET A 103 -20.21 -13.07 -22.27
C MET A 103 -20.70 -14.20 -23.18
N ASN A 104 -21.91 -14.70 -22.97
CA ASN A 104 -22.58 -15.69 -23.82
C ASN A 104 -21.80 -17.00 -24.00
N VAL A 105 -21.15 -17.47 -22.93
CA VAL A 105 -20.43 -18.78 -22.87
C VAL A 105 -21.26 -19.77 -22.04
N PRO A 106 -21.35 -21.06 -22.42
CA PRO A 106 -22.01 -22.07 -21.60
C PRO A 106 -21.50 -22.03 -20.15
N THR A 107 -22.41 -21.87 -19.18
CA THR A 107 -22.04 -21.62 -17.78
C THR A 107 -22.87 -22.48 -16.84
N VAL A 108 -22.21 -23.02 -15.80
CA VAL A 108 -22.81 -23.71 -14.66
C VAL A 108 -22.40 -22.98 -13.39
N ILE A 109 -23.32 -22.76 -12.48
CA ILE A 109 -23.05 -22.12 -11.19
C ILE A 109 -22.79 -23.20 -10.14
N ALA A 110 -21.61 -23.15 -9.51
CA ALA A 110 -21.32 -23.90 -8.30
C ALA A 110 -21.66 -23.03 -7.08
N LEU A 111 -22.82 -23.25 -6.48
CA LEU A 111 -23.26 -22.57 -5.27
C LEU A 111 -22.54 -23.17 -4.07
N ASN A 112 -21.42 -22.59 -3.70
CA ASN A 112 -20.49 -23.14 -2.71
C ASN A 112 -20.78 -22.64 -1.28
N MET A 113 -20.17 -23.29 -0.29
CA MET A 113 -20.35 -23.01 1.15
C MET A 113 -21.77 -23.27 1.67
N MET A 114 -22.52 -24.17 1.03
CA MET A 114 -23.87 -24.54 1.47
C MET A 114 -23.91 -25.12 2.89
N ASP A 115 -22.83 -25.76 3.33
CA ASP A 115 -22.70 -26.27 4.71
C ASP A 115 -22.65 -25.14 5.78
N MET A 116 -22.30 -23.92 5.40
CA MET A 116 -22.37 -22.75 6.28
C MET A 116 -23.79 -22.15 6.30
N ILE A 117 -24.48 -22.17 5.18
CA ILE A 117 -25.89 -21.73 5.06
C ILE A 117 -26.79 -22.60 5.92
N ASP A 118 -26.65 -23.92 5.84
CA ASP A 118 -27.42 -24.89 6.65
C ASP A 118 -27.27 -24.64 8.16
N LYS A 119 -26.06 -24.33 8.60
CA LYS A 119 -25.78 -23.99 10.01
C LYS A 119 -26.37 -22.65 10.44
N GLY A 120 -26.46 -21.69 9.52
CA GLY A 120 -26.98 -20.34 9.75
C GLY A 120 -28.51 -20.24 9.75
N GLY A 121 -29.22 -21.31 9.39
CA GLY A 121 -30.69 -21.33 9.29
C GLY A 121 -31.26 -20.56 8.12
N THR A 122 -30.42 -20.03 7.23
CA THR A 122 -30.82 -19.41 5.97
C THR A 122 -31.19 -20.50 4.98
N LYS A 123 -32.23 -20.31 4.18
CA LYS A 123 -32.62 -21.22 3.10
C LYS A 123 -32.55 -20.51 1.78
N ILE A 124 -31.91 -21.14 0.80
CA ILE A 124 -31.82 -20.66 -0.58
C ILE A 124 -32.62 -21.62 -1.44
N ASP A 125 -33.58 -21.09 -2.21
CA ASP A 125 -34.34 -21.85 -3.19
C ASP A 125 -33.52 -21.96 -4.47
N VAL A 126 -32.75 -23.07 -4.58
CA VAL A 126 -31.80 -23.31 -5.69
C VAL A 126 -32.56 -23.34 -7.03
N LYS A 127 -33.76 -23.98 -7.06
CA LYS A 127 -34.53 -24.09 -8.29
C LYS A 127 -35.06 -22.74 -8.78
N ALA A 128 -35.53 -21.90 -7.85
CA ALA A 128 -35.96 -20.55 -8.19
C ALA A 128 -34.77 -19.68 -8.68
N LEU A 129 -33.53 -19.94 -8.16
CA LEU A 129 -32.32 -19.29 -8.63
C LEU A 129 -31.95 -19.74 -10.06
N GLU A 130 -32.04 -21.05 -10.37
CA GLU A 130 -31.87 -21.59 -11.72
C GLU A 130 -32.82 -20.96 -12.73
N ASP A 131 -34.13 -20.92 -12.39
CA ASP A 131 -35.18 -20.38 -13.26
C ASP A 131 -34.96 -18.88 -13.56
N LYS A 132 -34.44 -18.15 -12.57
CA LYS A 132 -34.13 -16.70 -12.71
C LYS A 132 -32.89 -16.45 -13.56
N LEU A 133 -31.78 -17.11 -13.25
CA LEU A 133 -30.53 -16.90 -13.97
C LEU A 133 -30.49 -17.62 -15.34
N GLY A 134 -31.41 -18.59 -15.56
CA GLY A 134 -31.46 -19.37 -16.78
C GLY A 134 -30.28 -20.32 -17.00
N VAL A 135 -29.54 -20.65 -15.94
CA VAL A 135 -28.40 -21.58 -15.95
C VAL A 135 -28.52 -22.59 -14.82
N ASP A 136 -27.91 -23.75 -14.99
CA ASP A 136 -27.91 -24.79 -13.99
C ASP A 136 -27.12 -24.40 -12.74
N VAL A 137 -27.68 -24.60 -11.54
CA VAL A 137 -27.06 -24.25 -10.25
C VAL A 137 -26.87 -25.52 -9.41
N VAL A 138 -25.64 -25.85 -9.09
CA VAL A 138 -25.30 -27.05 -8.31
C VAL A 138 -24.84 -26.63 -6.90
N PRO A 139 -25.58 -27.06 -5.86
CA PRO A 139 -25.15 -26.82 -4.47
C PRO A 139 -23.89 -27.62 -4.14
N THR A 140 -22.87 -26.93 -3.64
CA THR A 140 -21.58 -27.54 -3.30
C THR A 140 -21.09 -27.14 -1.92
N ALA A 141 -20.23 -27.98 -1.34
CA ALA A 141 -19.41 -27.65 -0.16
C ALA A 141 -18.01 -28.23 -0.42
N ALA A 142 -17.18 -27.46 -1.12
CA ALA A 142 -15.87 -27.89 -1.61
C ALA A 142 -14.99 -28.45 -0.49
N VAL A 143 -14.90 -27.77 0.67
CA VAL A 143 -14.13 -28.26 1.84
C VAL A 143 -14.55 -29.67 2.31
N ARG A 144 -15.74 -30.13 1.97
CA ARG A 144 -16.26 -31.43 2.33
C ARG A 144 -16.40 -32.42 1.15
N GLY A 145 -15.98 -31.99 -0.04
CA GLY A 145 -16.11 -32.76 -1.27
C GLY A 145 -17.57 -33.05 -1.70
N LYS A 146 -18.58 -32.33 -1.15
CA LYS A 146 -19.98 -32.53 -1.49
C LYS A 146 -20.39 -31.80 -2.75
N GLY A 147 -21.19 -32.44 -3.62
CA GLY A 147 -21.75 -31.86 -4.84
C GLY A 147 -20.77 -31.78 -6.02
N LEU A 148 -19.49 -32.16 -5.86
CA LEU A 148 -18.49 -32.00 -6.92
C LEU A 148 -18.72 -32.94 -8.12
N ASN A 149 -19.15 -34.17 -7.89
CA ASN A 149 -19.46 -35.10 -8.97
C ASN A 149 -20.65 -34.63 -9.82
N ASP A 150 -21.71 -34.15 -9.15
CA ASP A 150 -22.89 -33.60 -9.81
C ASP A 150 -22.55 -32.36 -10.63
N LEU A 151 -21.69 -31.48 -10.07
CA LEU A 151 -21.19 -30.29 -10.74
C LEU A 151 -20.43 -30.63 -12.03
N ILE A 152 -19.52 -31.62 -11.97
CA ILE A 152 -18.76 -32.04 -13.14
C ILE A 152 -19.67 -32.65 -14.19
N SER A 153 -20.58 -33.55 -13.80
CA SER A 153 -21.53 -34.18 -14.72
C SER A 153 -22.35 -33.12 -15.43
N LYS A 154 -22.80 -32.11 -14.70
CA LYS A 154 -23.60 -31.03 -15.25
C LYS A 154 -22.80 -30.09 -16.15
N ALA A 155 -21.55 -29.77 -15.77
CA ALA A 155 -20.66 -28.97 -16.61
C ALA A 155 -20.34 -29.67 -17.94
N ILE A 156 -20.12 -30.98 -17.94
CA ILE A 156 -19.92 -31.76 -19.16
C ILE A 156 -21.17 -31.75 -20.04
N GLU A 157 -22.34 -31.95 -19.45
CA GLU A 157 -23.63 -31.89 -20.15
C GLU A 157 -23.84 -30.53 -20.84
N VAL A 158 -23.71 -29.42 -20.07
CA VAL A 158 -23.90 -28.05 -20.55
C VAL A 158 -22.91 -27.68 -21.65
N GLY A 159 -21.62 -28.11 -21.49
CA GLY A 159 -20.59 -27.88 -22.50
C GLY A 159 -20.84 -28.63 -23.80
N HIS A 160 -21.34 -29.87 -23.75
CA HIS A 160 -21.70 -30.64 -24.94
C HIS A 160 -22.96 -30.10 -25.65
N LEU A 161 -23.97 -29.70 -24.88
CA LEU A 161 -25.22 -29.12 -25.44
C LEU A 161 -25.01 -27.67 -25.92
N LYS A 162 -23.92 -27.01 -25.56
CA LYS A 162 -23.67 -25.58 -25.82
C LYS A 162 -24.85 -24.71 -25.33
N LYS A 163 -25.41 -25.04 -24.17
CA LYS A 163 -26.53 -24.33 -23.60
C LYS A 163 -26.09 -22.94 -23.16
N LEU A 164 -26.57 -21.90 -23.87
CA LEU A 164 -26.26 -20.52 -23.58
C LEU A 164 -27.10 -19.97 -22.41
N PRO A 165 -26.57 -19.02 -21.60
CA PRO A 165 -27.35 -18.39 -20.54
C PRO A 165 -28.52 -17.55 -21.07
N LYS A 166 -29.50 -17.32 -20.20
CA LYS A 166 -30.59 -16.40 -20.50
C LYS A 166 -30.11 -14.97 -20.37
N LYS A 167 -30.56 -14.10 -21.27
CA LYS A 167 -30.22 -12.68 -21.20
C LYS A 167 -30.99 -11.99 -20.08
N GLU A 168 -30.28 -11.19 -19.32
CA GLU A 168 -30.84 -10.24 -18.38
C GLU A 168 -30.99 -8.88 -19.07
N LEU A 169 -32.18 -8.26 -18.96
CA LEU A 169 -32.45 -6.97 -19.55
C LEU A 169 -32.37 -5.89 -18.47
N PHE A 170 -31.85 -4.73 -18.86
CA PHE A 170 -31.81 -3.52 -18.04
C PHE A 170 -33.12 -2.73 -18.20
N ALA A 171 -33.21 -1.54 -17.64
CA ALA A 171 -34.35 -0.65 -17.87
C ALA A 171 -34.50 -0.29 -19.36
N ASP A 172 -35.73 -0.01 -19.80
CA ASP A 172 -36.04 0.20 -21.22
C ASP A 172 -35.16 1.28 -21.88
N ASP A 173 -34.84 2.35 -21.17
CA ASP A 173 -34.02 3.45 -21.66
C ASP A 173 -32.58 3.05 -21.92
N VAL A 174 -32.01 2.22 -21.03
CA VAL A 174 -30.65 1.67 -21.17
C VAL A 174 -30.61 0.65 -22.31
N GLU A 175 -31.65 -0.20 -22.42
CA GLU A 175 -31.77 -1.18 -23.52
C GLU A 175 -31.90 -0.52 -24.89
N GLU A 176 -32.61 0.62 -24.97
CA GLU A 176 -32.73 1.41 -26.22
C GLU A 176 -31.35 1.97 -26.61
N ALA A 177 -30.59 2.51 -25.65
CA ALA A 177 -29.22 2.98 -25.89
C ALA A 177 -28.28 1.86 -26.34
N LEU A 178 -28.33 0.69 -25.71
CA LEU A 178 -27.53 -0.48 -26.11
C LEU A 178 -27.86 -0.97 -27.51
N LYS A 179 -29.14 -1.02 -27.91
CA LYS A 179 -29.53 -1.34 -29.26
C LYS A 179 -29.06 -0.30 -30.27
N GLY A 180 -29.16 0.97 -29.94
CA GLY A 180 -28.62 2.05 -30.79
C GLY A 180 -27.11 1.94 -31.00
N ILE A 181 -26.33 1.55 -29.96
CA ILE A 181 -24.91 1.28 -30.09
C ILE A 181 -24.64 0.06 -30.97
N ALA A 182 -25.42 -1.02 -30.84
CA ALA A 182 -25.29 -2.20 -31.68
C ALA A 182 -25.52 -1.85 -33.17
N GLU A 183 -26.55 -1.09 -33.48
CA GLU A 183 -26.83 -0.62 -34.84
C GLU A 183 -25.72 0.30 -35.38
N ALA A 184 -25.25 1.25 -34.56
CA ALA A 184 -24.20 2.18 -34.96
C ALA A 184 -22.82 1.48 -35.20
N THR A 185 -22.54 0.43 -34.46
CA THR A 185 -21.28 -0.31 -34.55
C THR A 185 -21.34 -1.50 -35.51
N GLY A 186 -22.52 -1.96 -35.86
CA GLY A 186 -22.74 -3.17 -36.65
C GLY A 186 -22.51 -4.46 -35.89
N LEU A 187 -22.44 -4.41 -34.56
CA LEU A 187 -22.32 -5.59 -33.71
C LEU A 187 -23.67 -6.27 -33.51
N ASP A 188 -23.66 -7.61 -33.45
CA ASP A 188 -24.89 -8.35 -33.15
C ASP A 188 -25.26 -8.19 -31.68
N TYR A 189 -26.43 -7.58 -31.44
CA TYR A 189 -26.95 -7.27 -30.10
C TYR A 189 -27.03 -8.50 -29.19
N ASP A 190 -27.23 -9.66 -29.77
CA ASP A 190 -27.47 -10.89 -29.03
C ASP A 190 -26.18 -11.63 -28.68
N SER A 191 -25.25 -11.75 -29.59
CA SER A 191 -23.99 -12.46 -29.36
C SER A 191 -22.88 -11.60 -28.77
N GLU A 192 -22.90 -10.28 -29.03
CA GLU A 192 -21.86 -9.35 -28.63
C GLU A 192 -22.31 -8.40 -27.49
N ARG A 193 -23.36 -8.78 -26.74
CA ARG A 193 -23.96 -7.95 -25.70
C ARG A 193 -22.91 -7.40 -24.70
N TYR A 194 -22.00 -8.25 -24.22
CA TYR A 194 -20.93 -7.82 -23.33
C TYR A 194 -20.08 -6.70 -23.95
N THR A 195 -19.73 -6.84 -25.21
CA THR A 195 -18.93 -5.84 -25.92
C THR A 195 -19.67 -4.51 -26.06
N ILE A 196 -20.98 -4.56 -26.36
CA ILE A 196 -21.84 -3.38 -26.48
C ILE A 196 -21.97 -2.66 -25.14
N ILE A 197 -22.18 -3.39 -24.04
CA ILE A 197 -22.20 -2.82 -22.69
C ILE A 197 -20.86 -2.14 -22.37
N LYS A 198 -19.71 -2.75 -22.71
CA LYS A 198 -18.39 -2.16 -22.49
C LYS A 198 -18.12 -0.93 -23.36
N ILE A 199 -18.70 -0.85 -24.55
CA ILE A 199 -18.67 0.38 -25.37
C ILE A 199 -19.48 1.48 -24.66
N PHE A 200 -20.67 1.17 -24.15
CA PHE A 200 -21.49 2.10 -23.36
C PHE A 200 -20.76 2.61 -22.11
N GLU A 201 -20.06 1.72 -21.39
CA GLU A 201 -19.21 2.07 -20.23
C GLU A 201 -17.91 2.80 -20.63
N ARG A 202 -17.64 3.05 -21.92
CA ARG A 202 -16.40 3.67 -22.45
C ARG A 202 -15.11 2.92 -22.06
N ASP A 203 -15.14 1.57 -22.05
CA ASP A 203 -13.92 0.77 -21.77
C ASP A 203 -12.85 1.01 -22.86
N GLU A 204 -11.78 1.74 -22.49
CA GLU A 204 -10.71 2.13 -23.43
C GLU A 204 -10.04 0.92 -24.10
N LYS A 205 -9.93 -0.22 -23.39
CA LYS A 205 -9.29 -1.43 -23.95
C LYS A 205 -10.16 -2.08 -25.00
N ILE A 206 -11.46 -2.10 -24.80
CA ILE A 206 -12.40 -2.62 -25.79
C ILE A 206 -12.51 -1.67 -26.99
N LEU A 207 -12.63 -0.36 -26.74
CA LEU A 207 -12.67 0.66 -27.80
C LEU A 207 -11.43 0.61 -28.69
N ASN A 208 -10.24 0.42 -28.11
CA ASN A 208 -8.98 0.27 -28.84
C ASN A 208 -8.89 -1.02 -29.65
N LYS A 209 -9.51 -2.14 -29.20
CA LYS A 209 -9.57 -3.41 -29.94
C LYS A 209 -10.48 -3.34 -31.17
N ILE A 210 -11.61 -2.60 -31.07
CA ILE A 210 -12.63 -2.56 -32.13
C ILE A 210 -12.29 -1.55 -33.24
N ASN A 211 -11.43 -0.57 -33.00
CA ASN A 211 -11.00 0.46 -33.96
C ASN A 211 -12.18 1.13 -34.69
N LEU A 212 -13.12 1.72 -33.92
CA LEU A 212 -14.27 2.41 -34.48
C LEU A 212 -13.84 3.60 -35.37
N SER A 213 -14.51 3.79 -36.51
CA SER A 213 -14.27 4.98 -37.33
C SER A 213 -14.71 6.24 -36.57
N SER A 214 -14.08 7.38 -36.83
CA SER A 214 -14.39 8.65 -36.12
C SER A 214 -15.87 9.03 -36.19
N LYS A 215 -16.54 8.71 -37.28
CA LYS A 215 -18.00 8.99 -37.46
C LYS A 215 -18.87 8.09 -36.57
N VAL A 216 -18.52 6.80 -36.47
CA VAL A 216 -19.22 5.84 -35.58
C VAL A 216 -18.99 6.22 -34.13
N HIS A 217 -17.76 6.61 -33.77
CA HIS A 217 -17.44 7.03 -32.41
C HIS A 217 -18.27 8.25 -31.96
N ILE A 218 -18.46 9.25 -32.85
CA ILE A 218 -19.30 10.43 -32.54
C ILE A 218 -20.75 10.00 -32.30
N ASN A 219 -21.31 9.16 -33.17
CA ASN A 219 -22.69 8.69 -33.03
C ASN A 219 -22.91 7.89 -31.75
N VAL A 220 -21.97 6.97 -31.40
CA VAL A 220 -22.03 6.21 -30.18
C VAL A 220 -21.95 7.15 -28.95
N GLU A 221 -21.09 8.17 -28.99
CA GLU A 221 -20.95 9.10 -27.88
C GLU A 221 -22.20 9.99 -27.69
N GLU A 222 -22.93 10.33 -28.80
CA GLU A 222 -24.20 11.03 -28.72
C GLU A 222 -25.29 10.16 -28.06
N ILE A 223 -25.37 8.87 -28.40
CA ILE A 223 -26.30 7.92 -27.79
C ILE A 223 -26.01 7.78 -26.28
N ILE A 224 -24.74 7.62 -25.90
CA ILE A 224 -24.36 7.48 -24.49
C ILE A 224 -24.73 8.74 -23.70
N LYS A 225 -24.42 9.93 -24.22
CA LYS A 225 -24.72 11.21 -23.55
C LYS A 225 -26.22 11.42 -23.39
N ALA A 226 -27.01 11.06 -24.39
CA ALA A 226 -28.48 11.17 -24.30
C ALA A 226 -29.05 10.29 -23.17
N CYS A 227 -28.47 9.10 -22.96
CA CYS A 227 -28.86 8.22 -21.85
C CYS A 227 -28.35 8.76 -20.48
N GLU A 228 -27.11 9.27 -20.41
CA GLU A 228 -26.56 9.89 -19.21
C GLU A 228 -27.35 11.13 -18.75
N GLU A 229 -27.79 11.97 -19.69
CA GLU A 229 -28.65 13.12 -19.40
C GLU A 229 -30.05 12.71 -18.87
N LYS A 230 -30.57 11.59 -19.35
CA LYS A 230 -31.88 11.08 -18.94
C LYS A 230 -31.83 10.44 -17.55
N GLU A 231 -30.78 9.68 -17.26
CA GLU A 231 -30.57 8.97 -15.99
C GLU A 231 -29.88 9.84 -14.91
N ASP A 232 -29.40 11.04 -15.26
CA ASP A 232 -28.65 11.98 -14.36
C ASP A 232 -27.42 11.34 -13.70
N ASP A 233 -26.76 10.39 -14.39
CA ASP A 233 -25.55 9.69 -13.89
C ASP A 233 -24.59 9.35 -15.04
N ASP A 234 -23.36 8.96 -14.72
CA ASP A 234 -22.41 8.51 -15.75
C ASP A 234 -22.70 7.06 -16.20
N SER A 235 -22.25 6.73 -17.42
CA SER A 235 -22.58 5.44 -18.08
C SER A 235 -22.13 4.21 -17.28
N GLU A 236 -20.99 4.27 -16.56
CA GLU A 236 -20.50 3.17 -15.72
C GLU A 236 -21.38 2.99 -14.47
N SER A 237 -21.77 4.12 -13.84
CA SER A 237 -22.69 4.12 -12.69
C SER A 237 -24.07 3.61 -13.05
N ILE A 238 -24.61 3.98 -14.23
CA ILE A 238 -25.90 3.51 -14.73
C ILE A 238 -25.90 1.98 -14.83
N ILE A 239 -24.95 1.39 -15.56
CA ILE A 239 -24.87 -0.08 -15.73
C ILE A 239 -24.66 -0.79 -14.39
N THR A 240 -23.84 -0.23 -13.53
CA THR A 240 -23.59 -0.80 -12.19
C THR A 240 -24.87 -0.79 -11.35
N SER A 241 -25.62 0.32 -11.36
CA SER A 241 -26.88 0.45 -10.64
C SER A 241 -27.94 -0.53 -11.16
N GLU A 242 -28.08 -0.64 -12.48
CA GLU A 242 -29.00 -1.56 -13.14
C GLU A 242 -28.74 -3.03 -12.76
N ARG A 243 -27.45 -3.47 -12.78
CA ARG A 243 -27.09 -4.82 -12.33
C ARG A 243 -27.49 -5.07 -10.87
N TYR A 244 -27.25 -4.10 -9.98
CA TYR A 244 -27.64 -4.25 -8.57
C TYR A 244 -29.17 -4.26 -8.38
N ILE A 245 -29.90 -3.44 -9.10
CA ILE A 245 -31.37 -3.40 -9.08
C ILE A 245 -31.93 -4.78 -9.52
N ASN A 246 -31.42 -5.33 -10.61
CA ASN A 246 -31.83 -6.63 -11.13
C ASN A 246 -31.50 -7.75 -10.13
N ILE A 247 -30.29 -7.80 -9.59
CA ILE A 247 -29.88 -8.77 -8.57
C ILE A 247 -30.80 -8.69 -7.35
N GLN A 248 -31.09 -7.50 -6.83
CA GLN A 248 -32.01 -7.34 -5.69
C GLN A 248 -33.43 -7.79 -6.00
N LYS A 249 -33.92 -7.48 -7.20
CA LYS A 249 -35.23 -7.92 -7.67
C LYS A 249 -35.33 -9.44 -7.77
N ASP A 250 -34.31 -10.08 -8.34
CA ASP A 250 -34.27 -11.52 -8.55
C ASP A 250 -34.05 -12.28 -7.24
N MET A 251 -33.27 -11.74 -6.28
CA MET A 251 -33.07 -12.35 -4.97
C MET A 251 -34.28 -12.27 -4.04
N LYS A 252 -35.26 -11.41 -4.37
CA LYS A 252 -36.46 -11.23 -3.55
C LYS A 252 -37.30 -12.51 -3.53
N GLY A 253 -37.34 -13.17 -2.37
CA GLY A 253 -38.10 -14.44 -2.17
C GLY A 253 -37.23 -15.71 -2.34
N ILE A 254 -36.09 -15.66 -3.01
CA ILE A 254 -35.17 -16.79 -3.18
C ILE A 254 -34.42 -17.09 -1.88
N VAL A 255 -33.94 -16.04 -1.20
CA VAL A 255 -33.21 -16.17 0.08
C VAL A 255 -34.17 -15.90 1.23
N LYS A 256 -34.50 -16.94 1.99
CA LYS A 256 -35.30 -16.85 3.22
C LYS A 256 -34.35 -16.80 4.42
N LYS A 257 -34.11 -15.58 4.94
CA LYS A 257 -33.33 -15.35 6.16
C LYS A 257 -34.23 -15.59 7.38
N PRO A 258 -33.74 -16.22 8.47
CA PRO A 258 -34.51 -16.34 9.71
C PRO A 258 -34.94 -14.94 10.19
N SER A 259 -36.17 -14.84 10.73
CA SER A 259 -36.79 -13.57 11.12
C SER A 259 -36.08 -12.81 12.26
N GLU A 260 -35.22 -13.45 13.01
CA GLU A 260 -34.30 -12.83 13.96
C GLU A 260 -32.89 -12.78 13.37
N LYS A 261 -32.49 -11.62 12.87
CA LYS A 261 -31.07 -11.29 12.66
C LYS A 261 -30.40 -11.23 14.03
N LYS A 262 -29.93 -12.36 14.54
CA LYS A 262 -28.86 -12.32 15.56
C LYS A 262 -27.64 -11.75 14.86
N LEU A 263 -27.39 -10.44 15.10
CA LEU A 263 -26.18 -9.79 14.64
C LEU A 263 -24.98 -10.67 15.01
N SER A 264 -24.17 -11.02 14.04
CA SER A 264 -22.94 -11.77 14.30
C SER A 264 -22.05 -10.96 15.27
N LEU A 265 -21.15 -11.61 15.95
CA LEU A 265 -20.18 -10.92 16.82
C LEU A 265 -19.40 -9.87 16.01
N SER A 266 -19.06 -10.20 14.76
CA SER A 266 -18.41 -9.28 13.83
C SER A 266 -19.25 -8.04 13.56
N ASP A 267 -20.56 -8.18 13.30
CA ASP A 267 -21.45 -7.05 13.04
C ASP A 267 -21.59 -6.12 14.27
N LYS A 268 -21.55 -6.69 15.48
CA LYS A 268 -21.59 -5.91 16.73
C LYS A 268 -20.32 -5.11 16.92
N ILE A 269 -19.15 -5.72 16.64
CA ILE A 269 -17.86 -5.05 16.73
C ILE A 269 -17.79 -3.96 15.65
N ASP A 270 -18.22 -4.25 14.41
CA ASP A 270 -18.21 -3.31 13.31
C ASP A 270 -19.06 -2.08 13.58
N LYS A 271 -20.22 -2.19 14.26
CA LYS A 271 -21.03 -1.04 14.68
C LYS A 271 -20.25 -0.02 15.52
N VAL A 272 -19.26 -0.48 16.29
CA VAL A 272 -18.43 0.39 17.14
C VAL A 272 -17.19 0.84 16.39
N VAL A 273 -16.49 -0.08 15.78
CA VAL A 273 -15.17 0.13 15.13
C VAL A 273 -15.30 0.94 13.84
N THR A 274 -16.39 0.78 13.07
CA THR A 274 -16.63 1.53 11.84
C THR A 274 -17.52 2.76 12.03
N ASN A 275 -17.85 3.09 13.28
CA ASN A 275 -18.64 4.28 13.59
C ASN A 275 -17.92 5.54 13.15
N ARG A 276 -18.62 6.43 12.46
CA ARG A 276 -18.06 7.68 11.88
C ARG A 276 -17.23 8.53 12.84
N PHE A 277 -17.58 8.55 14.13
CA PHE A 277 -16.91 9.36 15.15
C PHE A 277 -15.91 8.56 15.99
N LEU A 278 -16.17 7.26 16.24
CA LEU A 278 -15.34 6.43 17.10
C LEU A 278 -14.19 5.73 16.34
N ALA A 279 -14.33 5.54 15.04
CA ALA A 279 -13.39 4.78 14.23
C ALA A 279 -11.96 5.34 14.29
N ILE A 280 -11.79 6.64 14.09
CA ILE A 280 -10.47 7.30 14.14
C ILE A 280 -9.86 7.28 15.54
N PRO A 281 -10.58 7.68 16.64
CA PRO A 281 -10.06 7.54 17.98
C PRO A 281 -9.65 6.12 18.38
N ILE A 282 -10.48 5.12 18.08
CA ILE A 282 -10.17 3.71 18.39
C ILE A 282 -8.90 3.28 17.64
N PHE A 283 -8.83 3.60 16.36
CA PHE A 283 -7.67 3.29 15.54
C PHE A 283 -6.39 3.92 16.10
N LEU A 284 -6.44 5.21 16.47
CA LEU A 284 -5.31 5.92 17.07
C LEU A 284 -4.90 5.32 18.43
N ALA A 285 -5.87 4.92 19.25
CA ALA A 285 -5.59 4.25 20.52
C ALA A 285 -4.88 2.90 20.33
N ILE A 286 -5.32 2.10 19.35
CA ILE A 286 -4.67 0.83 18.99
C ILE A 286 -3.24 1.07 18.49
N MET A 287 -3.04 2.03 17.59
CA MET A 287 -1.71 2.35 17.07
C MET A 287 -0.80 2.92 18.16
N TRP A 288 -1.32 3.78 19.01
CA TRP A 288 -0.58 4.24 20.17
C TRP A 288 -0.10 3.10 21.06
N PHE A 289 -1.01 2.19 21.41
CA PHE A 289 -0.65 1.02 22.22
C PHE A 289 0.46 0.18 21.57
N ILE A 290 0.35 -0.06 20.25
CA ILE A 290 1.37 -0.80 19.51
C ILE A 290 2.73 -0.09 19.56
N TYR A 291 2.76 1.20 19.28
CA TYR A 291 4.01 1.97 19.30
C TYR A 291 4.58 2.10 20.71
N TYR A 292 3.73 2.31 21.71
CA TYR A 292 4.16 2.39 23.10
C TYR A 292 4.83 1.09 23.54
N VAL A 293 4.23 -0.05 23.25
CA VAL A 293 4.81 -1.37 23.60
C VAL A 293 6.05 -1.68 22.78
N SER A 294 6.03 -1.41 21.47
CA SER A 294 7.14 -1.79 20.58
C SER A 294 8.37 -0.89 20.73
N ILE A 295 8.19 0.36 21.08
CA ILE A 295 9.28 1.35 21.11
C ILE A 295 9.64 1.71 22.54
N SER A 296 8.68 2.15 23.38
CA SER A 296 8.95 2.78 24.67
C SER A 296 9.08 1.82 25.86
N THR A 297 8.66 0.56 25.73
CA THR A 297 8.72 -0.40 26.83
C THR A 297 9.65 -1.58 26.52
N LEU A 298 9.08 -2.62 25.89
CA LEU A 298 9.85 -3.83 25.54
C LEU A 298 10.96 -3.55 24.52
N GLY A 299 10.70 -2.65 23.57
CA GLY A 299 11.70 -2.25 22.58
C GLY A 299 12.92 -1.61 23.25
N ASP A 300 12.69 -0.64 24.11
CA ASP A 300 13.73 0.13 24.79
C ASP A 300 14.57 -0.77 25.71
N TYR A 301 13.92 -1.64 26.49
CA TYR A 301 14.61 -2.64 27.32
C TYR A 301 15.54 -3.55 26.50
N CYS A 302 15.07 -4.03 25.33
CA CYS A 302 15.87 -4.86 24.44
C CYS A 302 17.03 -4.09 23.80
N ILE A 303 16.81 -2.80 23.47
CA ILE A 303 17.87 -1.91 22.95
C ILE A 303 18.98 -1.78 23.98
N GLY A 304 18.67 -1.36 25.20
CA GLY A 304 19.68 -1.19 26.26
C GLY A 304 20.46 -2.45 26.56
N PHE A 305 19.81 -3.63 26.51
CA PHE A 305 20.49 -4.91 26.63
C PHE A 305 21.50 -5.14 25.50
N ILE A 306 21.07 -4.94 24.23
CA ILE A 306 21.94 -5.14 23.06
C ILE A 306 23.09 -4.16 23.04
N GLU A 307 22.85 -2.88 23.34
CA GLU A 307 23.87 -1.85 23.44
C GLU A 307 24.89 -2.18 24.52
N SER A 308 24.47 -2.65 25.70
CA SER A 308 25.35 -3.13 26.75
C SER A 308 26.24 -4.32 26.32
N VAL A 309 25.65 -5.26 25.53
CA VAL A 309 26.43 -6.42 25.03
C VAL A 309 27.46 -5.98 23.99
N PHE A 310 27.04 -5.20 22.99
CA PHE A 310 27.95 -4.74 21.93
C PHE A 310 28.98 -3.72 22.47
N GLY A 311 28.61 -2.88 23.43
CA GLY A 311 29.52 -2.01 24.14
C GLY A 311 30.64 -2.80 24.84
N LYS A 312 30.30 -3.82 25.65
CA LYS A 312 31.30 -4.70 26.30
C LYS A 312 32.18 -5.45 25.29
N ILE A 313 31.61 -5.87 24.14
CA ILE A 313 32.42 -6.49 23.08
C ILE A 313 33.39 -5.46 22.50
N GLY A 314 32.92 -4.23 22.23
CA GLY A 314 33.76 -3.13 21.75
C GLY A 314 34.91 -2.81 22.72
N ASP A 315 34.62 -2.63 24.02
CA ASP A 315 35.61 -2.36 25.07
C ASP A 315 36.61 -3.50 25.19
N PHE A 316 36.14 -4.74 25.12
CA PHE A 316 37.02 -5.90 25.13
C PHE A 316 37.96 -5.93 23.92
N LEU A 317 37.45 -5.66 22.73
CA LEU A 317 38.27 -5.65 21.51
C LEU A 317 39.28 -4.50 21.49
N THR A 318 38.86 -3.29 21.87
CA THR A 318 39.76 -2.11 21.95
C THR A 318 40.85 -2.28 22.95
N THR A 319 40.64 -3.06 24.02
CA THR A 319 41.66 -3.38 25.02
C THR A 319 42.56 -4.55 24.58
N LYS A 320 41.99 -5.62 24.08
CA LYS A 320 42.73 -6.88 23.81
C LYS A 320 43.43 -6.90 22.45
N LEU A 321 42.93 -6.24 21.42
CA LEU A 321 43.59 -6.22 20.11
C LEU A 321 44.99 -5.57 20.15
N PRO A 322 45.17 -4.41 20.80
CA PRO A 322 46.51 -3.84 20.97
C PRO A 322 47.48 -4.71 21.83
N GLU A 323 46.97 -5.42 22.87
CA GLU A 323 47.77 -6.34 23.68
C GLU A 323 48.34 -7.50 22.86
N ILE A 324 47.65 -7.94 21.82
CA ILE A 324 48.08 -9.03 20.91
C ILE A 324 48.98 -8.48 19.78
N GLY A 325 49.23 -7.16 19.74
CA GLY A 325 50.08 -6.51 18.74
C GLY A 325 49.34 -6.10 17.45
N ALA A 326 48.00 -6.02 17.48
CA ALA A 326 47.22 -5.50 16.35
C ALA A 326 47.53 -4.01 16.16
N SER A 327 47.62 -3.59 14.89
CA SER A 327 47.77 -2.16 14.57
C SER A 327 46.49 -1.38 14.90
N GLU A 328 46.65 -0.09 15.13
CA GLU A 328 45.52 0.84 15.37
C GLU A 328 44.46 0.79 14.27
N VAL A 329 44.88 0.64 13.01
CA VAL A 329 44.00 0.45 11.85
C VAL A 329 43.14 -0.79 12.00
N VAL A 330 43.72 -1.93 12.42
CA VAL A 330 42.96 -3.18 12.58
C VAL A 330 41.99 -3.08 13.75
N THR A 331 42.39 -2.43 14.83
CA THR A 331 41.52 -2.21 15.98
C THR A 331 40.30 -1.35 15.62
N SER A 332 40.53 -0.23 14.93
CA SER A 332 39.43 0.64 14.43
C SER A 332 38.58 -0.07 13.39
N LEU A 333 39.15 -0.83 12.44
CA LEU A 333 38.37 -1.60 11.48
C LEU A 333 37.40 -2.59 12.15
N VAL A 334 37.94 -3.35 13.11
CA VAL A 334 37.15 -4.38 13.81
C VAL A 334 36.09 -3.74 14.68
N ASN A 335 36.44 -2.73 15.48
CA ASN A 335 35.50 -2.08 16.37
C ASN A 335 34.53 -1.17 15.62
N ASP A 336 35.05 -0.12 14.94
CA ASP A 336 34.20 0.95 14.36
C ASP A 336 33.64 0.60 12.97
N GLY A 337 34.41 -0.23 12.22
CA GLY A 337 33.97 -0.67 10.87
C GLY A 337 33.04 -1.86 10.88
N ILE A 338 33.12 -2.76 11.89
CA ILE A 338 32.37 -4.03 11.89
C ILE A 338 31.44 -4.15 13.10
N VAL A 339 31.99 -4.10 14.33
CA VAL A 339 31.25 -4.44 15.56
C VAL A 339 30.18 -3.39 15.86
N GLN A 340 30.54 -2.12 15.83
CA GLN A 340 29.60 -1.02 16.07
C GLN A 340 28.40 -0.99 15.01
N PRO A 341 28.67 -1.11 13.70
CA PRO A 341 27.58 -1.22 12.72
C PRO A 341 26.70 -2.46 12.90
N ILE A 342 27.28 -3.61 13.24
CA ILE A 342 26.51 -4.82 13.55
C ILE A 342 25.64 -4.58 14.79
N GLY A 343 26.22 -3.99 15.85
CA GLY A 343 25.48 -3.60 17.05
C GLY A 343 24.29 -2.73 16.72
N SER A 344 24.50 -1.67 15.93
CA SER A 344 23.42 -0.76 15.48
C SER A 344 22.31 -1.47 14.71
N ILE A 345 22.65 -2.45 13.85
CA ILE A 345 21.63 -3.24 13.15
C ILE A 345 20.80 -4.06 14.14
N PHE A 346 21.48 -4.74 15.09
CA PHE A 346 20.79 -5.58 16.08
C PHE A 346 19.95 -4.78 17.06
N THR A 347 20.27 -3.52 17.34
CA THR A 347 19.49 -2.61 18.19
C THR A 347 18.08 -2.39 17.64
N PHE A 348 17.91 -2.32 16.30
CA PHE A 348 16.59 -2.13 15.67
C PHE A 348 15.78 -3.41 15.50
N VAL A 349 16.42 -4.58 15.51
CA VAL A 349 15.74 -5.86 15.25
C VAL A 349 14.60 -6.13 16.23
N PRO A 350 14.74 -6.00 17.56
CA PRO A 350 13.66 -6.26 18.50
C PRO A 350 12.43 -5.35 18.27
N GLN A 351 12.66 -4.06 18.08
CA GLN A 351 11.58 -3.11 17.81
C GLN A 351 10.82 -3.46 16.53
N LEU A 352 11.53 -3.80 15.45
CA LEU A 352 10.91 -4.22 14.19
C LEU A 352 10.15 -5.54 14.33
N MET A 353 10.70 -6.50 15.06
CA MET A 353 10.03 -7.79 15.32
C MET A 353 8.74 -7.59 16.09
N MET A 354 8.74 -6.75 17.12
CA MET A 354 7.54 -6.39 17.89
C MET A 354 6.50 -5.69 16.99
N LEU A 355 6.95 -4.73 16.18
CA LEU A 355 6.07 -4.05 15.23
C LEU A 355 5.46 -5.04 14.24
N PHE A 356 6.24 -5.94 13.66
CA PHE A 356 5.74 -6.97 12.74
C PHE A 356 4.78 -7.95 13.41
N PHE A 357 5.01 -8.28 14.69
CA PHE A 357 4.10 -9.10 15.47
C PHE A 357 2.72 -8.47 15.57
N PHE A 358 2.64 -7.23 16.03
CA PHE A 358 1.37 -6.53 16.16
C PHE A 358 0.69 -6.23 14.82
N LEU A 359 1.46 -5.87 13.80
CA LEU A 359 0.92 -5.65 12.45
C LEU A 359 0.33 -6.94 11.87
N SER A 360 1.01 -8.09 12.04
CA SER A 360 0.47 -9.39 11.61
C SER A 360 -0.79 -9.75 12.37
N LEU A 361 -0.85 -9.44 13.67
CA LEU A 361 -2.05 -9.65 14.49
C LEU A 361 -3.24 -8.80 14.01
N LEU A 362 -3.01 -7.53 13.66
CA LEU A 362 -4.06 -6.67 13.09
C LEU A 362 -4.49 -7.09 11.70
N GLU A 363 -3.54 -7.54 10.87
CA GLU A 363 -3.80 -8.02 9.51
C GLU A 363 -4.64 -9.31 9.54
N ASP A 364 -4.20 -10.32 10.27
CA ASP A 364 -4.87 -11.62 10.37
C ASP A 364 -6.24 -11.55 11.08
N SER A 365 -6.42 -10.59 12.01
CA SER A 365 -7.71 -10.36 12.66
C SER A 365 -8.78 -9.80 11.73
N GLY A 366 -8.38 -9.20 10.58
CA GLY A 366 -9.26 -8.50 9.67
C GLY A 366 -9.53 -7.03 10.05
N TYR A 367 -8.86 -6.50 11.07
CA TYR A 367 -9.02 -5.11 11.49
C TYR A 367 -8.52 -4.11 10.45
N MET A 368 -7.41 -4.42 9.76
CA MET A 368 -6.82 -3.53 8.75
C MET A 368 -7.77 -3.24 7.59
N ALA A 369 -8.63 -4.20 7.22
CA ALA A 369 -9.66 -4.00 6.20
C ALA A 369 -10.67 -2.90 6.60
N ARG A 370 -11.05 -2.83 7.90
CA ARG A 370 -11.95 -1.80 8.43
C ARG A 370 -11.32 -0.43 8.39
N VAL A 371 -10.06 -0.36 8.77
CA VAL A 371 -9.29 0.90 8.71
C VAL A 371 -9.22 1.43 7.28
N ALA A 372 -8.91 0.57 6.30
CA ALA A 372 -8.91 0.94 4.89
C ALA A 372 -10.28 1.46 4.43
N PHE A 373 -11.36 0.78 4.82
CA PHE A 373 -12.73 1.18 4.51
C PHE A 373 -13.10 2.56 5.06
N ILE A 374 -12.75 2.83 6.33
CA ILE A 374 -13.04 4.11 6.97
C ILE A 374 -12.29 5.25 6.28
N MET A 375 -11.03 5.02 5.94
CA MET A 375 -10.15 6.02 5.35
C MET A 375 -10.40 6.24 3.86
N ASP A 376 -11.03 5.32 3.16
CA ASP A 376 -11.28 5.41 1.71
C ASP A 376 -12.03 6.68 1.32
N LYS A 377 -13.11 7.00 2.03
CA LYS A 377 -13.89 8.23 1.77
C LYS A 377 -13.07 9.51 1.91
N LEU A 378 -12.06 9.51 2.79
CA LEU A 378 -11.17 10.65 3.00
C LEU A 378 -10.11 10.73 1.90
N PHE A 379 -9.45 9.60 1.60
CA PHE A 379 -8.33 9.55 0.66
C PHE A 379 -8.76 9.74 -0.80
N ARG A 380 -9.93 9.24 -1.20
CA ARG A 380 -10.50 9.48 -2.53
C ARG A 380 -10.68 10.97 -2.85
N LYS A 381 -10.99 11.80 -1.86
CA LYS A 381 -11.09 13.25 -2.06
C LYS A 381 -9.77 13.89 -2.53
N PHE A 382 -8.65 13.24 -2.22
CA PHE A 382 -7.31 13.67 -2.61
C PHE A 382 -6.76 12.88 -3.81
N GLY A 383 -7.58 12.02 -4.42
CA GLY A 383 -7.19 11.18 -5.56
C GLY A 383 -6.34 9.95 -5.19
N LEU A 384 -6.29 9.60 -3.89
CA LEU A 384 -5.62 8.41 -3.39
C LEU A 384 -6.63 7.32 -3.04
N SER A 385 -6.28 6.05 -3.24
CA SER A 385 -7.07 4.92 -2.75
C SER A 385 -7.03 4.86 -1.22
N GLY A 386 -8.13 4.45 -0.59
CA GLY A 386 -8.16 4.22 0.86
C GLY A 386 -7.17 3.17 1.34
N LYS A 387 -6.79 2.22 0.48
CA LYS A 387 -5.73 1.25 0.74
C LYS A 387 -4.35 1.90 0.89
N SER A 388 -4.13 3.09 0.32
CA SER A 388 -2.87 3.85 0.45
C SER A 388 -2.60 4.34 1.87
N PHE A 389 -3.65 4.48 2.68
CA PHE A 389 -3.52 4.90 4.08
C PHE A 389 -2.72 3.92 4.93
N ILE A 390 -2.94 2.62 4.74
CA ILE A 390 -2.28 1.55 5.52
C ILE A 390 -0.74 1.59 5.36
N PRO A 391 -0.18 1.57 4.13
CA PRO A 391 1.25 1.76 3.91
C PRO A 391 1.83 3.03 4.53
N MET A 392 1.13 4.15 4.37
CA MET A 392 1.58 5.43 4.92
C MET A 392 1.61 5.42 6.44
N LEU A 393 0.61 4.82 7.06
CA LEU A 393 0.56 4.68 8.50
C LEU A 393 1.67 3.77 9.04
N ILE A 394 1.85 2.59 8.44
CA ILE A 394 2.95 1.69 8.81
C ILE A 394 4.29 2.41 8.63
N GLY A 395 4.38 3.28 7.62
CA GLY A 395 5.52 4.16 7.35
C GLY A 395 5.90 5.10 8.50
N THR A 396 4.95 5.46 9.39
CA THR A 396 5.28 6.27 10.58
C THR A 396 6.20 5.53 11.55
N GLY A 397 6.11 4.22 11.64
CA GLY A 397 7.06 3.41 12.39
C GLY A 397 8.34 3.16 11.59
N CYS A 398 8.20 2.60 10.39
CA CYS A 398 9.31 2.32 9.48
C CYS A 398 8.85 2.34 8.03
N SER A 399 9.58 3.05 7.17
CA SER A 399 9.27 3.15 5.73
C SER A 399 9.40 1.80 5.00
N ILE A 400 10.24 0.87 5.47
CA ILE A 400 10.45 -0.44 4.84
C ILE A 400 9.16 -1.26 4.83
N PRO A 401 8.55 -1.62 5.99
CA PRO A 401 7.28 -2.32 6.00
C PRO A 401 6.15 -1.49 5.39
N GLY A 402 6.19 -0.16 5.50
CA GLY A 402 5.24 0.72 4.84
C GLY A 402 5.25 0.53 3.32
N VAL A 403 6.41 0.55 2.68
CA VAL A 403 6.56 0.28 1.24
C VAL A 403 6.14 -1.15 0.89
N MET A 404 6.51 -2.14 1.69
CA MET A 404 6.13 -3.54 1.44
C MET A 404 4.60 -3.76 1.53
N ALA A 405 3.91 -3.02 2.39
CA ALA A 405 2.45 -3.09 2.53
C ALA A 405 1.70 -2.58 1.29
N THR A 406 2.36 -1.85 0.39
CA THR A 406 1.74 -1.37 -0.87
C THR A 406 1.34 -2.50 -1.82
N ARG A 407 1.80 -3.73 -1.60
CA ARG A 407 1.39 -4.93 -2.35
C ARG A 407 -0.11 -5.18 -2.32
N THR A 408 -0.79 -4.71 -1.28
CA THR A 408 -2.24 -4.84 -1.14
C THR A 408 -3.04 -3.89 -2.02
N ILE A 409 -2.36 -2.96 -2.71
CA ILE A 409 -2.97 -1.99 -3.61
C ILE A 409 -3.02 -2.59 -5.01
N GLU A 410 -4.21 -2.75 -5.55
CA GLU A 410 -4.49 -3.40 -6.83
C GLU A 410 -4.09 -2.53 -8.03
N SER A 411 -4.42 -1.22 -7.97
CA SER A 411 -4.04 -0.27 -9.02
C SER A 411 -2.53 -0.02 -9.02
N ASP A 412 -1.86 -0.31 -10.13
CA ASP A 412 -0.43 -0.06 -10.33
C ASP A 412 -0.08 1.42 -10.17
N ALA A 413 -0.93 2.32 -10.68
CA ALA A 413 -0.73 3.76 -10.58
C ALA A 413 -0.77 4.22 -9.11
N ASP A 414 -1.79 3.80 -8.36
CA ASP A 414 -1.94 4.13 -6.95
C ASP A 414 -0.85 3.46 -6.10
N ARG A 415 -0.44 2.23 -6.43
CA ARG A 415 0.66 1.54 -5.76
C ARG A 415 1.98 2.29 -5.92
N ARG A 416 2.36 2.67 -7.14
CA ARG A 416 3.58 3.44 -7.43
C ARG A 416 3.54 4.80 -6.74
N MET A 417 2.41 5.48 -6.76
CA MET A 417 2.24 6.77 -6.09
C MET A 417 2.36 6.62 -4.57
N THR A 418 1.78 5.58 -3.99
CA THR A 418 1.87 5.30 -2.56
C THR A 418 3.30 4.95 -2.14
N ILE A 419 4.04 4.16 -2.94
CA ILE A 419 5.47 3.88 -2.71
C ILE A 419 6.28 5.18 -2.67
N LEU A 420 6.00 6.10 -3.58
CA LEU A 420 6.68 7.39 -3.66
C LEU A 420 6.38 8.28 -2.45
N LEU A 421 5.12 8.31 -1.98
CA LEU A 421 4.66 9.22 -0.92
C LEU A 421 4.89 8.68 0.50
N THR A 422 4.91 7.36 0.69
CA THR A 422 5.05 6.74 2.02
C THR A 422 6.27 7.24 2.81
N PRO A 423 7.48 7.41 2.26
CA PRO A 423 8.63 7.91 3.00
C PRO A 423 8.59 9.39 3.37
N PHE A 424 7.63 10.15 2.86
CA PHE A 424 7.44 11.56 3.27
C PHE A 424 6.90 11.65 4.70
N ILE A 425 6.26 10.61 5.18
CA ILE A 425 5.81 10.54 6.56
C ILE A 425 7.03 10.23 7.45
N PRO A 426 7.25 10.98 8.54
CA PRO A 426 8.37 10.75 9.45
C PRO A 426 8.33 9.33 10.03
N CYS A 427 9.39 8.57 9.85
CA CYS A 427 9.57 7.27 10.52
C CYS A 427 10.34 7.42 11.83
N GLY A 428 10.32 6.38 12.67
CA GLY A 428 11.00 6.38 13.98
C GLY A 428 12.49 6.80 13.91
N ALA A 429 13.23 6.38 12.88
CA ALA A 429 14.62 6.74 12.66
C ALA A 429 14.89 8.24 12.38
N LYS A 430 13.85 9.00 12.01
CA LYS A 430 13.96 10.47 11.83
C LYS A 430 13.75 11.25 13.12
N LEU A 431 13.09 10.65 14.12
CA LEU A 431 12.74 11.33 15.38
C LEU A 431 13.97 11.81 16.15
N PRO A 432 15.07 11.05 16.29
CA PRO A 432 16.28 11.54 16.96
C PRO A 432 16.85 12.80 16.31
N ILE A 433 16.77 12.94 14.98
CA ILE A 433 17.23 14.15 14.27
C ILE A 433 16.37 15.36 14.69
N PHE A 434 15.04 15.17 14.73
CA PHE A 434 14.14 16.25 15.14
C PHE A 434 14.36 16.62 16.60
N ALA A 435 14.48 15.63 17.48
CA ALA A 435 14.74 15.84 18.90
C ALA A 435 16.04 16.64 19.11
N MET A 436 17.14 16.26 18.44
CA MET A 436 18.41 16.95 18.49
C MET A 436 18.28 18.44 18.15
N PHE A 437 17.66 18.78 17.00
CA PHE A 437 17.48 20.17 16.60
C PHE A 437 16.51 20.92 17.52
N ILE A 438 15.42 20.27 17.94
CA ILE A 438 14.44 20.87 18.85
C ILE A 438 15.12 21.24 20.16
N THR A 439 15.95 20.38 20.71
CA THR A 439 16.66 20.62 21.97
C THR A 439 17.76 21.65 21.80
N LEU A 440 18.66 21.48 20.84
CA LEU A 440 19.87 22.31 20.74
C LEU A 440 19.64 23.69 20.12
N ILE A 441 18.72 23.81 19.17
CA ILE A 441 18.47 25.06 18.44
C ILE A 441 17.16 25.73 18.89
N PHE A 442 16.10 24.94 19.09
CA PHE A 442 14.77 25.48 19.37
C PHE A 442 14.41 25.48 20.86
N ASN A 443 15.41 25.32 21.75
CA ASN A 443 15.28 25.38 23.21
C ASN A 443 14.14 24.47 23.74
N GLY A 444 14.00 23.26 23.17
CA GLY A 444 13.01 22.29 23.62
C GLY A 444 11.57 22.64 23.24
N ALA A 445 11.32 23.49 22.25
CA ALA A 445 9.98 23.98 21.89
C ALA A 445 9.04 22.81 21.46
N PRO A 446 8.01 22.44 22.25
CA PRO A 446 7.25 21.20 22.05
C PRO A 446 6.32 21.24 20.85
N TRP A 447 6.00 22.42 20.32
CA TRP A 447 5.09 22.60 19.17
C TRP A 447 5.74 22.29 17.82
N ILE A 448 7.08 22.18 17.72
CA ILE A 448 7.81 21.97 16.48
C ILE A 448 7.61 20.54 15.96
N ALA A 449 7.67 19.54 16.80
CA ALA A 449 7.45 18.16 16.41
C ALA A 449 6.07 17.95 15.75
N PRO A 450 4.95 18.38 16.33
CA PRO A 450 3.65 18.32 15.67
C PRO A 450 3.57 19.12 14.37
N MET A 451 4.22 20.27 14.31
CA MET A 451 4.25 21.08 13.09
C MET A 451 4.96 20.34 11.95
N ILE A 452 6.05 19.62 12.24
CA ILE A 452 6.75 18.79 11.25
C ILE A 452 5.81 17.69 10.68
N TYR A 453 5.03 17.00 11.53
CA TYR A 453 4.07 16.01 11.07
C TYR A 453 2.94 16.63 10.24
N LEU A 454 2.45 17.81 10.65
CA LEU A 454 1.43 18.53 9.89
C LEU A 454 1.94 18.91 8.49
N ILE A 455 3.15 19.44 8.41
CA ILE A 455 3.80 19.77 7.14
C ILE A 455 3.93 18.52 6.27
N SER A 456 4.32 17.38 6.85
CA SER A 456 4.40 16.10 6.15
C SER A 456 3.06 15.73 5.50
N ILE A 457 1.98 15.76 6.27
CA ILE A 457 0.63 15.44 5.78
C ILE A 457 0.22 16.39 4.65
N VAL A 458 0.44 17.69 4.82
CA VAL A 458 0.13 18.70 3.79
C VAL A 458 0.91 18.45 2.51
N VAL A 459 2.21 18.18 2.61
CA VAL A 459 3.06 17.88 1.44
C VAL A 459 2.63 16.59 0.76
N VAL A 460 2.28 15.54 1.49
CA VAL A 460 1.76 14.27 0.93
C VAL A 460 0.47 14.52 0.14
N ILE A 461 -0.46 15.31 0.69
CA ILE A 461 -1.71 15.66 0.01
C ILE A 461 -1.45 16.46 -1.26
N ILE A 462 -0.63 17.52 -1.19
CA ILE A 462 -0.30 18.37 -2.33
C ILE A 462 0.43 17.56 -3.42
N ALA A 463 1.45 16.80 -3.03
CA ALA A 463 2.19 15.94 -3.95
C ALA A 463 1.28 14.88 -4.60
N GLY A 464 0.38 14.26 -3.83
CA GLY A 464 -0.60 13.32 -4.36
C GLY A 464 -1.51 13.95 -5.42
N ILE A 465 -2.06 15.13 -5.15
CA ILE A 465 -2.92 15.88 -6.10
C ILE A 465 -2.14 16.25 -7.38
N ILE A 466 -0.89 16.71 -7.25
CA ILE A 466 -0.05 17.09 -8.39
C ILE A 466 0.32 15.86 -9.22
N LEU A 467 0.77 14.78 -8.57
CA LEU A 467 1.17 13.54 -9.23
C LEU A 467 0.01 12.89 -9.99
N LYS A 468 -1.20 12.89 -9.42
CA LYS A 468 -2.40 12.34 -10.07
C LYS A 468 -2.75 13.02 -11.39
N ARG A 469 -2.34 14.29 -11.58
CA ARG A 469 -2.53 15.03 -12.84
C ARG A 469 -1.51 14.66 -13.92
N THR A 470 -0.46 13.94 -13.57
CA THR A 470 0.57 13.53 -14.54
C THR A 470 0.17 12.22 -15.22
N ASN A 471 0.50 12.06 -16.50
CA ASN A 471 0.15 10.86 -17.29
C ASN A 471 0.68 9.55 -16.67
N ARG A 472 1.71 9.61 -15.83
CA ARG A 472 2.32 8.44 -15.19
C ARG A 472 1.47 7.85 -14.05
N PHE A 473 0.67 8.69 -13.39
CA PHE A 473 -0.16 8.34 -12.24
C PHE A 473 -1.64 8.61 -12.49
N LYS A 474 -2.00 9.00 -13.74
CA LYS A 474 -3.38 9.19 -14.16
C LYS A 474 -4.08 7.83 -14.18
N GLY A 475 -5.28 7.77 -13.66
CA GLY A 475 -6.16 6.61 -13.61
C GLY A 475 -7.26 6.88 -12.61
N ASP A 476 -8.45 6.39 -12.87
CA ASP A 476 -9.53 6.46 -11.90
C ASP A 476 -9.21 5.53 -10.72
N PRO A 477 -9.45 5.97 -9.49
CA PRO A 477 -9.26 5.10 -8.35
C PRO A 477 -10.20 3.91 -8.50
N ALA A 478 -9.65 2.69 -8.48
CA ALA A 478 -10.44 1.48 -8.53
C ALA A 478 -11.58 1.56 -7.51
N PRO A 479 -12.83 1.23 -7.89
CA PRO A 479 -13.94 1.27 -6.96
C PRO A 479 -13.61 0.37 -5.77
N PHE A 480 -13.66 0.94 -4.56
CA PHE A 480 -13.36 0.23 -3.33
C PHE A 480 -14.51 -0.69 -2.95
N VAL A 481 -14.60 -1.83 -3.63
CA VAL A 481 -15.54 -2.89 -3.31
C VAL A 481 -14.80 -3.94 -2.49
N MET A 482 -14.63 -3.70 -1.19
CA MET A 482 -14.00 -4.67 -0.30
C MET A 482 -15.01 -5.27 0.65
N GLU A 483 -15.10 -6.59 0.66
CA GLU A 483 -15.77 -7.30 1.73
C GLU A 483 -14.98 -7.09 3.02
N LEU A 484 -15.69 -6.69 4.08
CA LEU A 484 -15.10 -6.73 5.39
C LEU A 484 -15.05 -8.22 5.83
N PRO A 485 -13.88 -8.87 5.81
CA PRO A 485 -13.79 -10.26 6.19
C PRO A 485 -14.27 -10.42 7.64
N PRO A 486 -14.94 -11.54 8.03
CA PRO A 486 -15.33 -11.75 9.42
C PRO A 486 -14.10 -11.69 10.32
N TYR A 487 -14.25 -11.13 11.54
CA TYR A 487 -13.16 -11.15 12.51
C TYR A 487 -12.78 -12.58 12.82
N ARG A 488 -11.48 -12.84 12.82
CA ARG A 488 -10.90 -14.13 13.18
C ARG A 488 -9.88 -13.90 14.29
N ILE A 489 -9.83 -14.82 15.23
CA ILE A 489 -8.76 -14.82 16.24
C ILE A 489 -7.53 -15.43 15.56
N PRO A 490 -6.44 -14.65 15.36
CA PRO A 490 -5.23 -15.16 14.75
C PRO A 490 -4.61 -16.26 15.59
N THR A 491 -4.11 -17.31 14.95
CA THR A 491 -3.36 -18.34 15.67
C THR A 491 -1.96 -17.79 15.99
N PHE A 492 -1.54 -17.89 17.25
CA PHE A 492 -0.23 -17.40 17.71
C PHE A 492 0.92 -17.92 16.85
N LYS A 493 0.86 -19.20 16.44
CA LYS A 493 1.85 -19.82 15.56
C LYS A 493 2.00 -19.07 14.23
N ASN A 494 0.89 -18.72 13.57
CA ASN A 494 0.93 -18.03 12.29
C ASN A 494 1.50 -16.60 12.43
N VAL A 495 1.07 -15.88 13.47
CA VAL A 495 1.58 -14.53 13.74
C VAL A 495 3.10 -14.55 13.96
N VAL A 496 3.61 -15.51 14.73
CA VAL A 496 5.06 -15.65 14.96
C VAL A 496 5.81 -16.06 13.69
N ILE A 497 5.23 -16.92 12.86
CA ILE A 497 5.84 -17.29 11.56
C ILE A 497 5.93 -16.06 10.66
N HIS A 498 4.85 -15.31 10.48
CA HIS A 498 4.82 -14.09 9.66
C HIS A 498 5.79 -13.02 10.20
N MET A 499 5.83 -12.83 11.51
CA MET A 499 6.80 -11.96 12.16
C MET A 499 8.23 -12.38 11.82
N TRP A 500 8.56 -13.67 11.96
CA TRP A 500 9.90 -14.20 11.71
C TRP A 500 10.31 -14.08 10.24
N GLU A 501 9.42 -14.39 9.30
CA GLU A 501 9.68 -14.26 7.85
C GLU A 501 9.98 -12.83 7.45
N LYS A 502 9.16 -11.87 7.93
CA LYS A 502 9.38 -10.43 7.70
C LYS A 502 10.70 -9.97 8.35
N GLY A 503 10.95 -10.36 9.59
CA GLY A 503 12.17 -10.03 10.34
C GLY A 503 13.45 -10.64 9.75
N LYS A 504 13.43 -11.92 9.41
CA LYS A 504 14.55 -12.59 8.73
C LYS A 504 14.90 -11.94 7.40
N SER A 505 13.87 -11.59 6.62
CA SER A 505 14.08 -10.88 5.35
C SER A 505 14.75 -9.52 5.54
N PHE A 506 14.40 -8.80 6.63
CA PHE A 506 15.03 -7.54 6.99
C PHE A 506 16.51 -7.76 7.40
N ILE A 507 16.78 -8.65 8.35
CA ILE A 507 18.14 -8.90 8.85
C ILE A 507 19.09 -9.26 7.71
N ILE A 508 18.71 -10.17 6.83
CA ILE A 508 19.59 -10.62 5.75
C ILE A 508 19.78 -9.53 4.68
N LYS A 509 18.70 -8.90 4.23
CA LYS A 509 18.76 -7.99 3.07
C LYS A 509 19.15 -6.57 3.42
N ALA A 510 18.60 -6.03 4.51
CA ALA A 510 18.94 -4.69 4.96
C ALA A 510 20.28 -4.69 5.73
N GLY A 511 20.50 -5.68 6.58
CA GLY A 511 21.73 -5.79 7.36
C GLY A 511 22.99 -5.87 6.50
N THR A 512 22.99 -6.65 5.41
CA THR A 512 24.15 -6.73 4.51
C THR A 512 24.44 -5.40 3.81
N VAL A 513 23.40 -4.70 3.34
CA VAL A 513 23.55 -3.41 2.66
C VAL A 513 24.04 -2.34 3.64
N ILE A 514 23.46 -2.31 4.84
CA ILE A 514 23.84 -1.34 5.88
C ILE A 514 25.27 -1.58 6.32
N LEU A 515 25.66 -2.84 6.58
CA LEU A 515 27.03 -3.17 6.99
C LEU A 515 28.06 -2.74 5.93
N LEU A 516 27.80 -3.05 4.64
CA LEU A 516 28.71 -2.65 3.56
C LEU A 516 28.81 -1.13 3.45
N ALA A 517 27.71 -0.42 3.60
CA ALA A 517 27.69 1.04 3.56
C ALA A 517 28.42 1.65 4.76
N CYS A 518 28.25 1.10 5.98
CA CYS A 518 28.98 1.55 7.18
C CYS A 518 30.47 1.28 7.04
N LEU A 519 30.86 0.12 6.51
CA LEU A 519 32.27 -0.19 6.25
C LEU A 519 32.92 0.78 5.25
N THR A 520 32.14 1.13 4.20
CA THR A 520 32.59 2.15 3.22
C THR A 520 32.73 3.53 3.86
N LEU A 521 31.77 3.91 4.71
CA LEU A 521 31.84 5.19 5.44
C LEU A 521 33.03 5.21 6.42
N TRP A 522 33.23 4.12 7.18
CA TRP A 522 34.40 3.99 8.04
C TRP A 522 35.71 4.18 7.25
N PHE A 523 35.83 3.52 6.08
CA PHE A 523 37.00 3.68 5.23
C PHE A 523 37.20 5.13 4.77
N LEU A 524 36.14 5.79 4.29
CA LEU A 524 36.20 7.18 3.86
C LEU A 524 36.49 8.17 4.99
N GLN A 525 36.11 7.81 6.22
CA GLN A 525 36.33 8.65 7.40
C GLN A 525 37.73 8.45 8.01
N SER A 526 38.27 7.24 7.94
CA SER A 526 39.51 6.85 8.59
C SER A 526 40.74 7.10 7.72
N PHE A 527 40.57 7.27 6.39
CA PHE A 527 41.71 7.44 5.46
C PHE A 527 41.64 8.75 4.67
N ASN A 528 42.84 9.29 4.35
CA ASN A 528 42.95 10.37 3.36
C ASN A 528 43.14 9.81 1.94
N PHE A 529 43.20 10.68 0.92
CA PHE A 529 43.40 10.29 -0.49
C PHE A 529 44.76 9.68 -0.78
N ARG A 530 45.71 9.72 0.20
CA ARG A 530 47.02 9.06 0.12
C ARG A 530 47.00 7.69 0.78
N LEU A 531 45.83 7.23 1.28
CA LEU A 531 45.64 5.99 2.03
C LEU A 531 46.41 5.96 3.37
N GLU A 532 46.67 7.12 3.95
CA GLU A 532 47.23 7.23 5.29
C GLU A 532 46.10 7.18 6.30
N PHE A 533 46.27 6.40 7.36
CA PHE A 533 45.30 6.30 8.45
C PHE A 533 45.38 7.57 9.33
N LEU A 534 44.27 8.18 9.57
CA LEU A 534 44.21 9.50 10.18
C LEU A 534 43.95 9.50 11.69
N GLY A 535 43.54 8.36 12.25
CA GLY A 535 43.10 8.31 13.65
C GLY A 535 42.06 9.40 13.95
N ASP A 536 42.44 10.38 14.74
CA ASP A 536 41.59 11.48 15.17
C ASP A 536 41.46 12.67 14.20
N ALA A 537 42.30 12.74 13.15
CA ALA A 537 42.35 13.89 12.23
C ALA A 537 41.26 13.85 11.12
N ILE A 538 39.97 13.80 11.52
CA ILE A 538 38.84 13.63 10.64
C ILE A 538 38.73 14.71 9.53
N GLU A 539 39.24 15.91 9.76
CA GLU A 539 39.19 17.02 8.77
C GLU A 539 40.01 16.72 7.50
N GLU A 540 41.02 15.88 7.58
CA GLU A 540 41.85 15.49 6.43
C GLU A 540 41.32 14.27 5.70
N SER A 541 40.24 13.64 6.19
CA SER A 541 39.65 12.44 5.65
C SER A 541 39.07 12.62 4.22
N MET A 542 39.01 11.53 3.48
CA MET A 542 38.32 11.52 2.17
C MET A 542 36.91 12.02 2.32
N LEU A 543 36.20 11.64 3.38
CA LEU A 543 34.82 12.03 3.66
C LEU A 543 34.68 13.53 3.87
N ALA A 544 35.62 14.16 4.63
CA ALA A 544 35.66 15.62 4.85
C ALA A 544 35.89 16.39 3.52
N LYS A 545 36.81 15.91 2.68
CA LYS A 545 37.10 16.51 1.38
C LYS A 545 35.94 16.39 0.40
N ILE A 546 35.28 15.21 0.34
CA ILE A 546 34.06 15.02 -0.44
C ILE A 546 32.95 15.92 0.09
N GLY A 547 32.75 15.97 1.41
CA GLY A 547 31.79 16.85 2.06
C GLY A 547 32.05 18.33 1.76
N SER A 548 33.33 18.75 1.78
CA SER A 548 33.75 20.13 1.43
C SER A 548 33.48 20.48 -0.03
N ALA A 549 33.57 19.54 -0.94
CA ALA A 549 33.18 19.73 -2.33
C ALA A 549 31.64 19.80 -2.49
N LEU A 550 30.91 18.96 -1.78
CA LEU A 550 29.45 18.89 -1.88
C LEU A 550 28.73 20.00 -1.10
N ARG A 551 29.37 20.61 -0.09
CA ARG A 551 28.75 21.69 0.72
C ARG A 551 28.16 22.81 -0.12
N TYR A 552 28.78 23.12 -1.27
CA TYR A 552 28.31 24.19 -2.17
C TYR A 552 26.87 23.96 -2.68
N ILE A 553 26.43 22.70 -2.79
CA ILE A 553 25.05 22.36 -3.13
C ILE A 553 24.10 22.80 -2.02
N PHE A 554 24.54 22.79 -0.77
CA PHE A 554 23.75 23.08 0.41
C PHE A 554 23.84 24.54 0.88
N VAL A 555 24.74 25.34 0.31
CA VAL A 555 24.84 26.79 0.60
C VAL A 555 23.50 27.51 0.40
N PRO A 556 22.77 27.31 -0.73
CA PRO A 556 21.46 27.96 -0.93
C PRO A 556 20.41 27.57 0.11
N LEU A 557 20.58 26.40 0.74
CA LEU A 557 19.69 25.88 1.78
C LEU A 557 20.02 26.42 3.18
N GLY A 558 21.13 27.18 3.33
CA GLY A 558 21.52 27.85 4.56
C GLY A 558 22.37 27.01 5.52
N PHE A 559 22.75 25.78 5.18
CA PHE A 559 23.58 24.89 6.00
C PHE A 559 24.82 24.35 5.26
N GLY A 560 25.30 25.06 4.23
CA GLY A 560 26.53 24.73 3.51
C GLY A 560 27.79 25.47 4.02
N ASP A 561 27.73 26.11 5.18
CA ASP A 561 28.90 26.84 5.76
C ASP A 561 30.00 25.85 6.21
N SER A 562 29.61 24.70 6.77
CA SER A 562 30.47 23.61 7.13
C SER A 562 30.24 22.40 6.21
N TRP A 563 31.24 21.52 6.11
CA TRP A 563 31.11 20.26 5.38
C TRP A 563 30.26 19.22 6.14
N ALA A 564 30.12 19.35 7.45
CA ALA A 564 29.42 18.39 8.31
C ALA A 564 27.95 18.17 7.92
N PRO A 565 27.10 19.17 7.69
CA PRO A 565 25.72 18.95 7.25
C PRO A 565 25.61 18.27 5.88
N ALA A 566 26.56 18.51 4.97
CA ALA A 566 26.60 17.85 3.68
C ALA A 566 26.89 16.35 3.84
N VAL A 567 27.89 16.01 4.67
CA VAL A 567 28.21 14.62 5.02
C VAL A 567 27.06 13.95 5.77
N ALA A 568 26.48 14.61 6.77
CA ALA A 568 25.33 14.09 7.51
C ALA A 568 24.13 13.79 6.58
N SER A 569 23.93 14.59 5.55
CA SER A 569 22.89 14.34 4.53
C SER A 569 23.17 13.07 3.73
N ILE A 570 24.43 12.76 3.41
CA ILE A 570 24.85 11.56 2.68
C ILE A 570 24.81 10.33 3.59
N THR A 571 25.39 10.42 4.80
CA THR A 571 25.38 9.32 5.76
C THR A 571 23.96 8.94 6.17
N GLY A 572 23.03 9.92 6.21
CA GLY A 572 21.60 9.70 6.41
C GLY A 572 20.89 8.91 5.30
N LEU A 573 21.52 8.66 4.15
CA LEU A 573 21.01 7.70 3.16
C LEU A 573 21.31 6.26 3.57
N VAL A 574 22.35 6.01 4.34
CA VAL A 574 22.64 4.67 4.87
C VAL A 574 21.57 4.31 5.89
N ALA A 575 21.49 5.13 6.94
CA ALA A 575 20.47 5.04 7.97
C ALA A 575 20.24 6.44 8.56
N LYS A 576 18.98 6.80 8.83
CA LYS A 576 18.67 8.19 9.21
C LYS A 576 19.25 8.58 10.57
N GLU A 577 19.35 7.67 11.49
CA GLU A 577 19.97 7.86 12.82
C GLU A 577 21.47 8.17 12.73
N VAL A 578 22.17 7.72 11.69
CA VAL A 578 23.59 8.03 11.45
C VAL A 578 23.84 9.54 11.28
N VAL A 579 22.79 10.30 10.91
CA VAL A 579 22.88 11.77 10.86
C VAL A 579 23.27 12.34 12.21
N VAL A 580 22.64 11.91 13.30
CA VAL A 580 22.90 12.37 14.65
C VAL A 580 24.33 11.96 15.09
N ALA A 581 24.70 10.71 14.85
CA ALA A 581 26.04 10.22 15.12
C ALA A 581 27.12 10.99 14.33
N THR A 582 26.86 11.31 13.05
CA THR A 582 27.77 12.14 12.24
C THR A 582 27.95 13.54 12.84
N PHE A 583 26.87 14.16 13.26
CA PHE A 583 26.94 15.46 13.91
C PHE A 583 27.67 15.38 15.25
N ALA A 584 27.44 14.36 16.07
CA ALA A 584 28.13 14.18 17.34
C ALA A 584 29.66 13.98 17.13
N THR A 585 30.07 13.09 16.22
CA THR A 585 31.48 12.79 15.95
C THR A 585 32.20 13.99 15.32
N VAL A 586 31.55 14.70 14.37
CA VAL A 586 32.18 15.85 13.71
C VAL A 586 32.08 17.09 14.58
N GLY A 587 30.96 17.32 15.25
CA GLY A 587 30.67 18.50 16.07
C GLY A 587 31.57 18.60 17.32
N SER A 588 32.09 17.48 17.84
CA SER A 588 33.10 17.49 18.91
C SER A 588 34.46 18.06 18.47
N LYS A 589 34.73 18.08 17.15
CA LYS A 589 36.01 18.48 16.58
C LYS A 589 35.94 19.73 15.70
N VAL A 590 34.77 20.00 15.07
CA VAL A 590 34.54 21.08 14.14
C VAL A 590 33.33 21.90 14.56
N PRO A 591 33.45 23.23 14.73
CA PRO A 591 32.29 24.04 15.10
C PRO A 591 31.25 24.08 13.96
N ILE A 592 30.02 23.70 14.30
CA ILE A 592 28.90 23.65 13.37
C ILE A 592 27.88 24.71 13.78
N TYR A 593 27.54 25.59 12.84
CA TYR A 593 26.63 26.70 13.07
C TYR A 593 25.33 26.51 12.30
N PHE A 594 24.20 26.73 12.97
CA PHE A 594 22.88 26.82 12.36
C PHE A 594 22.16 28.09 12.85
N SER A 595 21.36 28.69 11.97
CA SER A 595 20.32 29.62 12.40
C SER A 595 19.02 28.83 12.61
N TYR A 596 18.02 29.41 13.30
CA TYR A 596 16.71 28.78 13.41
C TYR A 596 16.12 28.44 12.05
N VAL A 597 16.28 29.33 11.05
CA VAL A 597 15.79 29.13 9.70
C VAL A 597 16.52 27.98 9.00
N SER A 598 17.85 27.95 9.06
CA SER A 598 18.65 26.90 8.42
C SER A 598 18.51 25.53 9.09
N ALA A 599 18.34 25.50 10.41
CA ALA A 599 18.01 24.28 11.16
C ALA A 599 16.67 23.70 10.74
N PHE A 600 15.65 24.56 10.61
CA PHE A 600 14.36 24.15 10.12
C PHE A 600 14.40 23.67 8.64
N ALA A 601 15.18 24.35 7.80
CA ALA A 601 15.44 23.92 6.42
C ALA A 601 16.12 22.56 6.35
N PHE A 602 17.09 22.27 7.26
CA PHE A 602 17.73 20.96 7.35
C PHE A 602 16.75 19.85 7.78
N ILE A 603 15.88 20.14 8.76
CA ILE A 603 14.81 19.23 9.17
C ILE A 603 13.92 18.89 7.97
N ILE A 604 13.44 19.90 7.23
CA ILE A 604 12.59 19.72 6.04
C ILE A 604 13.31 18.92 4.96
N PHE A 605 14.59 19.23 4.69
CA PHE A 605 15.39 18.48 3.73
C PHE A 605 15.48 16.99 4.14
N THR A 606 15.87 16.71 5.37
CA THR A 606 16.05 15.34 5.87
C THR A 606 14.74 14.56 5.91
N MET A 607 13.62 15.26 6.16
CA MET A 607 12.29 14.67 6.21
C MET A 607 11.84 14.16 4.84
N PHE A 608 12.01 14.97 3.77
CA PHE A 608 11.48 14.65 2.44
C PHE A 608 12.52 14.04 1.48
N ALA A 609 13.82 14.14 1.79
CA ALA A 609 14.87 13.49 1.01
C ALA A 609 14.69 11.96 0.97
N ALA A 610 15.31 11.34 -0.01
CA ALA A 610 15.28 9.89 -0.19
C ALA A 610 15.48 9.16 1.15
N PRO A 611 14.72 8.07 1.39
CA PRO A 611 14.83 7.31 2.61
C PRO A 611 16.15 6.51 2.66
N CYS A 612 16.37 5.75 3.74
CA CYS A 612 17.55 4.90 3.88
C CYS A 612 17.65 3.84 2.77
N PHE A 613 18.88 3.36 2.51
CA PHE A 613 19.13 2.36 1.47
C PHE A 613 18.28 1.09 1.61
N ALA A 614 17.98 0.68 2.82
CA ALA A 614 17.09 -0.46 3.07
C ALA A 614 15.67 -0.19 2.53
N ALA A 615 15.14 1.02 2.70
CA ALA A 615 13.85 1.42 2.14
C ALA A 615 13.91 1.58 0.62
N ILE A 616 15.01 2.12 0.07
CA ILE A 616 15.22 2.18 -1.39
C ILE A 616 15.27 0.77 -1.98
N GLY A 617 15.90 -0.19 -1.29
CA GLY A 617 15.89 -1.60 -1.66
C GLY A 617 14.50 -2.23 -1.65
N ALA A 618 13.65 -1.86 -0.69
CA ALA A 618 12.25 -2.26 -0.67
C ALA A 618 11.48 -1.63 -1.84
N MET A 619 11.65 -0.32 -2.10
CA MET A 619 11.06 0.35 -3.26
C MET A 619 11.46 -0.31 -4.58
N ARG A 620 12.73 -0.64 -4.76
CA ARG A 620 13.24 -1.31 -5.97
C ARG A 620 12.54 -2.63 -6.24
N ARG A 621 12.25 -3.37 -5.19
CA ARG A 621 11.56 -4.66 -5.28
C ARG A 621 10.07 -4.48 -5.61
N GLU A 622 9.40 -3.52 -4.95
CA GLU A 622 7.97 -3.30 -5.16
C GLU A 622 7.66 -2.58 -6.48
N LEU A 623 8.57 -1.74 -6.97
CA LEU A 623 8.46 -1.08 -8.28
C LEU A 623 8.86 -1.97 -9.46
N GLY A 624 9.63 -3.06 -9.20
CA GLY A 624 10.04 -4.04 -10.20
C GLY A 624 11.14 -3.59 -11.15
N ASN A 625 11.45 -2.28 -11.27
CA ASN A 625 12.44 -1.77 -12.21
C ASN A 625 13.32 -0.63 -11.65
N ALA A 626 14.53 -0.47 -12.23
CA ALA A 626 15.49 0.55 -11.77
C ALA A 626 15.09 1.98 -12.15
N LYS A 627 14.42 2.14 -13.30
CA LYS A 627 14.06 3.48 -13.81
C LYS A 627 13.02 4.14 -12.90
N ASP A 628 12.01 3.42 -12.46
CA ASP A 628 11.00 3.93 -11.53
C ASP A 628 11.56 4.18 -10.13
N THR A 629 12.51 3.34 -9.68
CA THR A 629 13.20 3.55 -8.42
C THR A 629 14.04 4.83 -8.46
N LEU A 630 14.83 5.02 -9.51
CA LEU A 630 15.67 6.21 -9.68
C LEU A 630 14.81 7.48 -9.79
N PHE A 631 13.71 7.40 -10.55
CA PHE A 631 12.73 8.49 -10.62
C PHE A 631 12.17 8.83 -9.25
N THR A 632 11.77 7.83 -8.45
CA THR A 632 11.19 8.01 -7.11
C THR A 632 12.20 8.68 -6.17
N VAL A 633 13.43 8.17 -6.11
CA VAL A 633 14.52 8.73 -5.30
C VAL A 633 14.88 10.14 -5.74
N GLY A 634 14.98 10.36 -7.07
CA GLY A 634 15.26 11.67 -7.64
C GLY A 634 14.16 12.70 -7.35
N PHE A 635 12.88 12.28 -7.48
CA PHE A 635 11.73 13.13 -7.15
C PHE A 635 11.72 13.50 -5.67
N GLN A 636 11.91 12.53 -4.76
CA GLN A 636 11.94 12.75 -3.32
C GLN A 636 13.05 13.73 -2.93
N THR A 637 14.28 13.50 -3.42
CA THR A 637 15.42 14.37 -3.13
C THR A 637 15.27 15.76 -3.74
N GLY A 638 14.76 15.85 -4.97
CA GLY A 638 14.51 17.13 -5.64
C GLY A 638 13.42 17.95 -4.94
N LEU A 639 12.31 17.30 -4.53
CA LEU A 639 11.28 17.98 -3.77
C LEU A 639 11.79 18.47 -2.42
N ALA A 640 12.56 17.63 -1.71
CA ALA A 640 13.18 18.00 -0.43
C ALA A 640 14.09 19.22 -0.58
N TYR A 641 14.89 19.25 -1.64
CA TYR A 641 15.77 20.36 -1.94
C TYR A 641 14.99 21.67 -2.19
N VAL A 642 13.94 21.61 -3.02
CA VAL A 642 13.09 22.75 -3.34
C VAL A 642 12.36 23.28 -2.09
N LEU A 643 11.80 22.38 -1.28
CA LEU A 643 11.12 22.78 -0.06
C LEU A 643 12.08 23.43 0.96
N ALA A 644 13.25 22.83 1.18
CA ALA A 644 14.26 23.39 2.06
C ALA A 644 14.79 24.74 1.55
N LEU A 645 14.96 24.88 0.23
CA LEU A 645 15.34 26.15 -0.42
C LEU A 645 14.29 27.24 -0.14
N ILE A 646 13.03 26.93 -0.36
CA ILE A 646 11.92 27.86 -0.09
C ILE A 646 11.93 28.26 1.38
N VAL A 647 12.03 27.31 2.29
CA VAL A 647 12.06 27.58 3.74
C VAL A 647 13.22 28.50 4.10
N ASN A 648 14.42 28.22 3.58
CA ASN A 648 15.59 29.06 3.89
C ASN A 648 15.48 30.46 3.28
N GLN A 649 15.14 30.58 2.00
CA GLN A 649 15.11 31.88 1.32
C GLN A 649 13.97 32.77 1.83
N VAL A 650 12.76 32.19 1.96
CA VAL A 650 11.59 32.92 2.47
C VAL A 650 11.76 33.22 3.96
N GLY A 651 12.30 32.28 4.75
CA GLY A 651 12.57 32.48 6.16
C GLY A 651 13.58 33.61 6.40
N ASN A 652 14.69 33.62 5.63
CA ASN A 652 15.67 34.71 5.74
C ASN A 652 15.13 36.07 5.26
N LEU A 653 14.18 36.07 4.33
CA LEU A 653 13.53 37.31 3.89
C LEU A 653 12.58 37.87 4.94
N ILE A 654 11.74 37.00 5.53
CA ILE A 654 10.73 37.39 6.53
C ILE A 654 11.40 37.81 7.86
N PHE A 655 12.39 37.03 8.30
CA PHE A 655 13.03 37.21 9.60
C PHE A 655 14.36 37.97 9.54
N LYS A 656 14.63 38.70 8.45
CA LYS A 656 15.87 39.46 8.26
C LYS A 656 16.11 40.43 9.41
N GLY A 657 17.27 40.33 10.04
CA GLY A 657 17.67 41.19 11.17
C GLY A 657 17.03 40.81 12.52
N THR A 658 16.40 39.67 12.62
CA THR A 658 15.89 39.11 13.88
C THR A 658 16.82 38.00 14.41
N LYS A 659 16.64 37.63 15.68
CA LYS A 659 17.38 36.50 16.32
C LYS A 659 17.23 35.18 15.52
N PHE A 660 16.20 35.03 14.70
CA PHE A 660 15.96 33.79 13.94
C PHE A 660 16.96 33.58 12.79
N THR A 661 17.69 34.63 12.37
CA THR A 661 18.74 34.56 11.35
C THR A 661 20.15 34.55 11.93
N GLU A 662 20.32 34.71 13.24
CA GLU A 662 21.60 34.62 13.92
C GLU A 662 22.08 33.17 13.98
N LYS A 663 23.40 32.97 13.80
CA LYS A 663 24.03 31.66 13.81
C LYS A 663 24.31 31.23 15.24
N ILE A 664 23.83 30.08 15.62
CA ILE A 664 23.99 29.43 16.92
C ILE A 664 24.96 28.26 16.73
N LEU A 665 25.93 28.13 17.63
CA LEU A 665 26.83 26.98 17.68
C LEU A 665 26.05 25.75 18.18
N LEU A 666 26.19 24.65 17.47
CA LEU A 666 25.63 23.38 17.86
C LEU A 666 26.54 22.76 18.93
N ASP A 667 26.18 22.88 20.21
CA ASP A 667 26.92 22.35 21.32
C ASP A 667 26.47 20.93 21.69
N TYR A 668 27.28 19.92 21.36
CA TYR A 668 26.97 18.51 21.57
C TYR A 668 27.22 18.01 22.98
N ALA A 669 28.06 18.69 23.76
CA ALA A 669 28.33 18.29 25.15
C ALA A 669 27.09 18.38 26.04
N SER A 670 26.16 19.31 25.68
CA SER A 670 24.83 19.45 26.32
C SER A 670 23.74 18.55 25.72
N ALA A 671 24.01 17.86 24.61
CA ALA A 671 22.98 17.08 23.87
C ALA A 671 22.75 15.68 24.45
N GLU A 672 23.78 15.05 25.00
CA GLU A 672 23.65 13.73 25.64
C GLU A 672 22.75 13.82 26.90
N GLU A 673 22.91 14.86 27.73
CA GLU A 673 22.01 15.11 28.86
C GLU A 673 20.59 15.49 28.46
N ALA A 674 20.39 16.11 27.29
CA ALA A 674 19.10 16.59 26.84
C ALA A 674 18.30 15.53 26.08
N SER A 675 18.92 14.51 25.49
CA SER A 675 18.24 13.40 24.80
C SER A 675 17.48 12.49 25.78
N GLU A 676 17.96 12.38 27.02
CA GLU A 676 17.28 11.66 28.11
C GLU A 676 16.06 12.43 28.69
N ALA A 677 16.04 13.76 28.54
CA ALA A 677 15.05 14.61 29.19
C ALA A 677 13.78 14.91 28.37
N VAL A 678 13.79 14.66 27.05
CA VAL A 678 12.66 14.95 26.21
C VAL A 678 11.83 13.69 25.95
N ASP A 679 10.78 13.47 26.74
CA ASP A 679 9.71 12.53 26.41
C ASP A 679 8.92 13.05 25.18
N VAL A 680 9.53 12.90 24.00
CA VAL A 680 8.94 13.25 22.71
C VAL A 680 7.70 12.37 22.43
N GLN A 681 7.57 11.24 23.11
CA GLN A 681 6.58 10.21 22.80
C GLN A 681 5.24 10.46 23.52
N GLY A 682 5.24 10.94 24.75
CA GLY A 682 4.00 11.24 25.48
C GLY A 682 3.17 12.35 24.81
N ASN A 683 3.84 13.34 24.25
CA ASN A 683 3.20 14.45 23.54
C ASN A 683 2.88 14.13 22.06
N LEU A 684 3.55 13.16 21.44
CA LEU A 684 3.39 12.82 20.02
C LEU A 684 1.94 12.42 19.68
N ILE A 685 1.26 11.75 20.59
CA ILE A 685 -0.13 11.28 20.40
C ILE A 685 -1.11 12.43 20.38
N LEU A 686 -0.95 13.37 21.31
CA LEU A 686 -1.77 14.59 21.34
C LEU A 686 -1.62 15.38 20.04
N TYR A 687 -0.45 15.32 19.42
CA TYR A 687 -0.07 16.06 18.24
C TYR A 687 -0.49 15.36 16.94
N VAL A 688 -0.46 14.03 16.89
CA VAL A 688 -1.05 13.26 15.79
C VAL A 688 -2.57 13.42 15.79
N LEU A 689 -3.19 13.43 16.97
CA LEU A 689 -4.62 13.74 17.13
C LEU A 689 -4.95 15.16 16.66
N ALA A 690 -4.16 16.16 17.04
CA ALA A 690 -4.33 17.54 16.59
C ALA A 690 -4.12 17.69 15.08
N GLY A 691 -3.13 17.01 14.51
CA GLY A 691 -2.87 16.98 13.06
C GLY A 691 -4.03 16.36 12.26
N LEU A 692 -4.61 15.26 12.74
CA LEU A 692 -5.77 14.63 12.10
C LEU A 692 -7.04 15.49 12.21
N VAL A 693 -7.22 16.22 13.31
CA VAL A 693 -8.31 17.20 13.45
C VAL A 693 -8.14 18.33 12.44
N VAL A 694 -6.93 18.84 12.24
CA VAL A 694 -6.64 19.87 11.23
C VAL A 694 -6.87 19.36 9.81
N VAL A 695 -6.47 18.12 9.49
CA VAL A 695 -6.75 17.49 8.19
C VAL A 695 -8.25 17.32 7.97
N ALA A 696 -8.99 16.93 8.99
CA ALA A 696 -10.46 16.85 8.92
C ALA A 696 -11.11 18.23 8.71
N ILE A 697 -10.59 19.29 9.35
CA ILE A 697 -11.06 20.67 9.16
C ILE A 697 -10.72 21.18 7.75
N VAL A 698 -9.48 20.99 7.27
CA VAL A 698 -9.05 21.40 5.92
C VAL A 698 -9.83 20.63 4.86
N GLY A 699 -10.06 19.32 5.06
CA GLY A 699 -10.90 18.52 4.18
C GLY A 699 -12.36 18.97 4.16
N ALA A 700 -12.91 19.37 5.29
CA ALA A 700 -14.27 19.92 5.40
C ALA A 700 -14.40 21.31 4.74
N LEU A 701 -13.38 22.16 4.90
CA LEU A 701 -13.33 23.48 4.27
C LEU A 701 -13.17 23.37 2.74
N TYR A 702 -12.35 22.45 2.26
CA TYR A 702 -12.19 22.17 0.82
C TYR A 702 -13.48 21.59 0.21
N ALA A 703 -14.17 20.71 0.91
CA ALA A 703 -15.45 20.16 0.47
C ALA A 703 -16.54 21.25 0.40
N ARG A 704 -16.59 22.19 1.38
CA ARG A 704 -17.47 23.36 1.33
C ARG A 704 -17.12 24.32 0.20
N PHE A 705 -15.83 24.52 -0.07
CA PHE A 705 -15.36 25.37 -1.18
C PHE A 705 -15.75 24.78 -2.55
N LYS A 706 -15.59 23.47 -2.74
CA LYS A 706 -15.99 22.76 -3.97
C LYS A 706 -17.51 22.73 -4.17
N GLN A 707 -18.29 22.56 -3.09
CA GLN A 707 -19.74 22.69 -3.14
C GLN A 707 -20.18 24.11 -3.53
N ARG A 708 -19.54 25.16 -3.00
CA ARG A 708 -19.82 26.55 -3.40
C ARG A 708 -19.45 26.83 -4.87
N GLN A 709 -18.41 26.20 -5.41
CA GLN A 709 -18.09 26.33 -6.85
C GLN A 709 -19.10 25.59 -7.74
N LYS A 710 -19.64 24.44 -7.29
CA LYS A 710 -20.69 23.72 -8.02
C LYS A 710 -22.00 24.53 -8.06
N TYR A 711 -22.36 25.17 -6.95
CA TYR A 711 -23.51 26.10 -6.90
C TYR A 711 -23.34 27.38 -7.73
N LYS A 712 -22.12 27.90 -7.88
CA LYS A 712 -21.85 29.07 -8.76
C LYS A 712 -21.83 28.75 -10.27
N LYS A 713 -21.79 27.48 -10.66
CA LYS A 713 -21.90 27.04 -12.07
C LYS A 713 -23.34 26.67 -12.48
N VAL A 714 -24.25 26.63 -11.54
CA VAL A 714 -25.68 26.28 -11.77
C VAL A 714 -26.58 27.53 -11.64
N VAL A 715 -26.05 28.66 -11.21
CA VAL A 715 -26.61 30.01 -11.28
C VAL A 715 -25.81 30.83 -12.30
#